data_e8c4115916d80ccdcce95a85200d686f
#
_entry.id   e8c4115916d80ccdcce95a85200d686f
#
_cell.length_a   1.000
_cell.length_b   1.000
_cell.length_c   1.000
_cell.angle_alpha   90.00
_cell.angle_beta   90.00
_cell.angle_gamma   90.00
#
_symmetry.space_group_name_H-M   'P 1'
#
loop_
_entity.id
_entity.type
_entity.pdbx_description
1 polymer ?
#
loop_
_entity_poly.entity_id
_entity_poly.type
_entity_poly.pdbx_seq_one_letter_code
_entity_poly.pdbx_strand_id
1 'polypeptide(L)'
;MKELPKVYDPHEVEKKIYQMWLDGNYFHAERDPDKTPFTIVIPPPNVTGQLHLGHAFDETIQDILIRYKRMDGYSTLWLPGYDHAGIATQIKVEEKLRNEGKTRFDLGREGFLDEVWAWKNKFGNRIVEQLKTLGCSCDWERQRFTMDDTCAKAVRETFVNMYEKGLIYKGHRIINWCPHCTTALSDAEVEYVEKPGHLWHVRYPLSDGSGELIIATTRPETMLGDTGVAVNPADECYKDIVGKTCILPLVGREIPIVADEYVEMDFGTGCVKMTPCHDPNDFEVAQRHGLEEILILDNNAKIINGGKYNGMDRYEARKAIVEDLEREGYLVKVEDYSHNVGTCYRCHNDVEPMSSEQWFVKMEPLAKEAIRVVEDGEVKFVPERFTKTYLNWMYNVRDWCISRQLWWGHRIPAWYCKDCGHMTVSREDATECEHCHSRNIEQDPDVLDTWFSSALWPFSTLGWPDKTADLDYFYPTDVLVTGYDIIFFWVARMIFSACEQTHKPPFHTVLIHGLIRDPQGKKMSKSAGNGVDPIEMIDRFGADALRFNIITGNSPGNDTRFYVERCEAMRNFANKLWNASRFVMMNLNVNDCALPERLELPDKWVLSKFNTLAGEVRENLDKYELGIAAQKIYDFIWDTYCDWYIELAKARLNGSDAEAREGAERVLLYVLTGILKLLHPFMPYITEEIYQAIPHECEALIIAPYPKYDEALSFPAEEQSFELVMDAIRAIRSRRADMNVPPSRKAKVIVATAEKDTFVSGAPYIQRLASASEVEVVDAGYEAAPGMVTVTTHSARLLMPMAELIDLEAERARLNKELEKARKQLEAQEKKLANESFVSRAPEAVVNAERERAEKAKALIANLEGSLKELG
;
A
#
# COMPACT_ATOMS: atom_id res chain seq x y z
N MET A 1 -3.51 -37.61 17.89
CA MET A 1 -3.69 -36.50 16.92
C MET A 1 -5.17 -36.11 16.90
N LYS A 2 -5.47 -34.81 16.82
CA LYS A 2 -6.83 -34.26 16.70
C LYS A 2 -7.28 -34.44 15.26
N GLU A 3 -8.47 -34.98 15.01
CA GLU A 3 -9.01 -35.10 13.66
C GLU A 3 -9.47 -33.72 13.15
N LEU A 4 -8.99 -33.29 11.99
CA LEU A 4 -9.44 -32.04 11.34
C LEU A 4 -10.76 -32.27 10.61
N PRO A 5 -11.70 -31.30 10.65
CA PRO A 5 -12.94 -31.33 9.87
C PRO A 5 -12.69 -31.52 8.36
N LYS A 6 -13.73 -31.97 7.64
CA LYS A 6 -13.61 -32.17 6.17
C LYS A 6 -13.38 -30.90 5.38
N VAL A 7 -13.86 -29.77 5.87
CA VAL A 7 -13.78 -28.47 5.23
C VAL A 7 -13.17 -27.51 6.24
N TYR A 8 -12.27 -26.64 5.78
CA TYR A 8 -11.76 -25.54 6.55
C TYR A 8 -12.82 -24.44 6.66
N ASP A 9 -13.18 -24.08 7.90
CA ASP A 9 -14.07 -22.96 8.19
C ASP A 9 -13.30 -21.90 8.99
N PRO A 10 -12.93 -20.74 8.37
CA PRO A 10 -12.20 -19.70 9.05
C PRO A 10 -12.96 -19.12 10.25
N HIS A 11 -14.30 -19.06 10.25
CA HIS A 11 -15.08 -18.52 11.35
C HIS A 11 -14.96 -19.33 12.65
N GLU A 12 -14.80 -20.64 12.53
CA GLU A 12 -14.59 -21.53 13.68
C GLU A 12 -13.15 -21.47 14.19
N VAL A 13 -12.20 -21.15 13.32
CA VAL A 13 -10.76 -21.22 13.62
C VAL A 13 -10.22 -19.88 14.11
N GLU A 14 -10.52 -18.79 13.43
CA GLU A 14 -9.85 -17.49 13.62
C GLU A 14 -9.99 -16.96 15.04
N LYS A 15 -11.20 -16.92 15.60
CA LYS A 15 -11.43 -16.43 16.95
C LYS A 15 -10.75 -17.30 18.03
N LYS A 16 -10.81 -18.61 17.85
CA LYS A 16 -10.18 -19.57 18.76
C LYS A 16 -8.66 -19.42 18.78
N ILE A 17 -8.05 -19.34 17.60
CA ILE A 17 -6.58 -19.22 17.46
C ILE A 17 -6.12 -17.85 17.96
N TYR A 18 -6.83 -16.78 17.64
CA TYR A 18 -6.46 -15.46 18.14
C TYR A 18 -6.51 -15.38 19.67
N GLN A 19 -7.53 -15.97 20.29
CA GLN A 19 -7.64 -16.05 21.74
C GLN A 19 -6.50 -16.89 22.34
N MET A 20 -6.16 -18.03 21.71
CA MET A 20 -5.01 -18.84 22.14
C MET A 20 -3.70 -18.05 22.16
N TRP A 21 -3.45 -17.21 21.14
CA TRP A 21 -2.27 -16.35 21.12
C TRP A 21 -2.28 -15.29 22.23
N LEU A 22 -3.46 -14.71 22.54
CA LEU A 22 -3.62 -13.75 23.63
C LEU A 22 -3.39 -14.43 25.00
N ASP A 23 -4.00 -15.59 25.21
CA ASP A 23 -3.87 -16.36 26.48
C ASP A 23 -2.43 -16.82 26.72
N GLY A 24 -1.69 -17.15 25.63
CA GLY A 24 -0.27 -17.51 25.68
C GLY A 24 0.68 -16.30 25.76
N ASN A 25 0.14 -15.08 25.71
CA ASN A 25 0.90 -13.81 25.73
C ASN A 25 2.01 -13.72 24.64
N TYR A 26 1.81 -14.38 23.47
CA TYR A 26 2.84 -14.49 22.43
C TYR A 26 3.09 -13.18 21.66
N PHE A 27 2.27 -12.15 21.85
CA PHE A 27 2.46 -10.85 21.22
C PHE A 27 3.29 -9.88 22.06
N HIS A 28 3.41 -10.16 23.36
CA HIS A 28 4.14 -9.30 24.28
C HIS A 28 5.66 -9.34 23.99
N ALA A 29 6.25 -8.15 23.93
CA ALA A 29 7.68 -7.98 23.72
C ALA A 29 8.42 -7.88 25.05
N GLU A 30 9.26 -8.85 25.33
CA GLU A 30 10.13 -8.83 26.50
C GLU A 30 11.48 -8.18 26.19
N ARG A 31 12.00 -7.40 27.13
CA ARG A 31 13.36 -6.87 27.05
C ARG A 31 14.35 -7.96 27.49
N ASP A 32 14.77 -8.75 26.52
CA ASP A 32 15.71 -9.83 26.69
C ASP A 32 17.11 -9.39 26.25
N PRO A 33 18.08 -9.22 27.14
CA PRO A 33 19.43 -8.76 26.80
C PRO A 33 20.20 -9.74 25.90
N ASP A 34 19.77 -11.00 25.83
CA ASP A 34 20.40 -12.02 24.98
C ASP A 34 19.81 -12.05 23.56
N LYS A 35 18.75 -11.27 23.30
CA LYS A 35 18.10 -11.17 21.99
C LYS A 35 18.29 -9.80 21.37
N THR A 36 18.39 -9.78 20.06
CA THR A 36 18.35 -8.53 19.28
C THR A 36 16.91 -8.01 19.24
N PRO A 37 16.64 -6.74 19.58
CA PRO A 37 15.32 -6.15 19.38
C PRO A 37 14.99 -6.03 17.89
N PHE A 38 13.70 -6.11 17.57
CA PHE A 38 13.14 -5.72 16.29
C PHE A 38 11.82 -5.02 16.53
N THR A 39 11.76 -3.73 16.18
CA THR A 39 10.66 -2.85 16.56
C THR A 39 10.00 -2.23 15.34
N ILE A 40 8.68 -2.33 15.29
CA ILE A 40 7.82 -1.56 14.38
C ILE A 40 6.80 -0.80 15.23
N VAL A 41 6.65 0.51 14.97
CA VAL A 41 5.52 1.28 15.47
C VAL A 41 4.49 1.38 14.37
N ILE A 42 3.24 1.05 14.68
CA ILE A 42 2.14 1.08 13.70
C ILE A 42 1.98 2.51 13.17
N PRO A 43 1.73 2.74 11.87
CA PRO A 43 1.18 4.00 11.40
C PRO A 43 -0.18 4.20 12.06
N PRO A 44 -0.33 5.13 13.03
CA PRO A 44 -1.50 5.15 13.88
C PRO A 44 -2.74 5.56 13.07
N PRO A 45 -3.76 4.68 12.88
CA PRO A 45 -4.95 5.03 12.13
C PRO A 45 -5.69 6.20 12.76
N ASN A 46 -6.22 7.10 11.93
CA ASN A 46 -7.02 8.23 12.34
C ASN A 46 -8.37 7.77 12.90
N VAL A 47 -8.80 8.28 14.06
CA VAL A 47 -10.11 7.96 14.68
C VAL A 47 -11.31 8.60 13.96
N THR A 48 -11.21 8.77 12.64
CA THR A 48 -12.25 9.35 11.79
C THR A 48 -13.33 8.36 11.35
N GLY A 49 -13.07 7.05 11.51
CA GLY A 49 -13.97 5.97 11.10
C GLY A 49 -13.32 4.61 11.18
N GLN A 50 -13.94 3.64 10.51
CA GLN A 50 -13.41 2.27 10.43
C GLN A 50 -12.28 2.17 9.39
N LEU A 51 -11.44 1.14 9.54
CA LEU A 51 -10.34 0.82 8.60
C LEU A 51 -10.85 0.47 7.20
N HIS A 52 -9.99 0.60 6.22
CA HIS A 52 -10.22 0.24 4.81
C HIS A 52 -9.10 -0.68 4.30
N LEU A 53 -9.21 -1.16 3.06
CA LEU A 53 -8.21 -2.09 2.48
C LEU A 53 -6.77 -1.56 2.49
N GLY A 54 -6.57 -0.24 2.36
CA GLY A 54 -5.22 0.34 2.47
C GLY A 54 -4.57 0.08 3.82
N HIS A 55 -5.34 0.21 4.93
CA HIS A 55 -4.86 -0.16 6.26
C HIS A 55 -4.60 -1.67 6.37
N ALA A 56 -5.53 -2.50 5.86
CA ALA A 56 -5.33 -3.96 5.89
C ALA A 56 -4.04 -4.37 5.16
N PHE A 57 -3.68 -3.68 4.09
CA PHE A 57 -2.44 -3.92 3.35
C PHE A 57 -1.21 -3.50 4.14
N ASP A 58 -1.19 -2.28 4.64
CA ASP A 58 -0.12 -1.73 5.47
C ASP A 58 0.15 -2.60 6.70
N GLU A 59 -0.90 -2.94 7.45
CA GLU A 59 -0.82 -3.76 8.65
C GLU A 59 -0.41 -5.21 8.36
N THR A 60 -0.80 -5.76 7.21
CA THR A 60 -0.39 -7.11 6.83
C THR A 60 1.10 -7.17 6.51
N ILE A 61 1.67 -6.15 5.87
CA ILE A 61 3.12 -6.04 5.63
C ILE A 61 3.88 -6.06 6.97
N GLN A 62 3.44 -5.25 7.92
CA GLN A 62 4.07 -5.16 9.25
C GLN A 62 3.97 -6.48 10.01
N ASP A 63 2.79 -7.10 10.03
CA ASP A 63 2.57 -8.36 10.75
C ASP A 63 3.42 -9.50 10.19
N ILE A 64 3.61 -9.56 8.87
CA ILE A 64 4.50 -10.55 8.24
C ILE A 64 5.93 -10.38 8.75
N LEU A 65 6.45 -9.16 8.77
CA LEU A 65 7.80 -8.87 9.24
C LEU A 65 7.97 -9.20 10.74
N ILE A 66 6.99 -8.82 11.56
CA ILE A 66 6.99 -9.09 13.00
C ILE A 66 6.93 -10.60 13.29
N ARG A 67 6.04 -11.35 12.61
CA ARG A 67 5.95 -12.81 12.78
C ARG A 67 7.23 -13.49 12.31
N TYR A 68 7.76 -13.10 11.16
CA TYR A 68 9.03 -13.62 10.66
C TYR A 68 10.17 -13.40 11.65
N LYS A 69 10.38 -12.18 12.12
CA LYS A 69 11.47 -11.87 13.07
C LYS A 69 11.26 -12.50 14.44
N ARG A 70 10.02 -12.64 14.91
CA ARG A 70 9.70 -13.40 16.14
C ARG A 70 10.11 -14.86 16.01
N MET A 71 9.75 -15.51 14.92
CA MET A 71 10.13 -16.89 14.62
C MET A 71 11.64 -17.03 14.35
N ASP A 72 12.32 -15.96 13.92
CA ASP A 72 13.77 -15.94 13.74
C ASP A 72 14.56 -15.63 15.03
N GLY A 73 13.87 -15.51 16.16
CA GLY A 73 14.47 -15.43 17.49
C GLY A 73 14.75 -14.03 18.01
N TYR A 74 14.26 -12.98 17.32
CA TYR A 74 14.37 -11.59 17.80
C TYR A 74 13.40 -11.34 18.97
N SER A 75 13.71 -10.32 19.80
CA SER A 75 12.74 -9.72 20.69
C SER A 75 11.92 -8.70 19.90
N THR A 76 10.70 -9.07 19.51
CA THR A 76 9.90 -8.26 18.58
C THR A 76 8.86 -7.43 19.29
N LEU A 77 8.88 -6.11 19.04
CA LEU A 77 7.83 -5.20 19.45
C LEU A 77 7.08 -4.67 18.24
N TRP A 78 5.80 -4.99 18.13
CA TRP A 78 4.88 -4.25 17.26
C TRP A 78 3.94 -3.41 18.13
N LEU A 79 4.24 -2.11 18.23
CA LEU A 79 3.55 -1.18 19.10
C LEU A 79 2.29 -0.64 18.39
N PRO A 80 1.07 -0.96 18.88
CA PRO A 80 -0.18 -0.47 18.31
C PRO A 80 -0.59 0.89 18.86
N GLY A 81 -1.43 1.58 18.09
CA GLY A 81 -2.04 2.81 18.55
C GLY A 81 -2.93 3.46 17.50
N TYR A 82 -3.41 4.65 17.79
CA TYR A 82 -4.23 5.44 16.87
C TYR A 82 -4.02 6.94 17.09
N ASP A 83 -4.29 7.72 16.03
CA ASP A 83 -4.09 9.16 16.00
C ASP A 83 -5.40 9.91 16.27
N HIS A 84 -5.31 11.01 17.00
CA HIS A 84 -6.43 11.90 17.29
C HIS A 84 -6.94 12.65 16.06
N ALA A 85 -6.08 12.85 15.04
CA ALA A 85 -6.41 13.41 13.73
C ALA A 85 -7.20 14.73 13.82
N GLY A 86 -6.58 15.76 14.38
CA GLY A 86 -7.17 17.06 14.75
C GLY A 86 -8.30 17.56 13.83
N ILE A 87 -7.94 18.07 12.64
CA ILE A 87 -8.92 18.61 11.67
C ILE A 87 -9.95 17.55 11.26
N ALA A 88 -9.48 16.36 10.92
CA ALA A 88 -10.33 15.35 10.33
C ALA A 88 -11.39 14.80 11.31
N THR A 89 -11.03 14.60 12.57
CA THR A 89 -11.95 14.13 13.61
C THR A 89 -12.93 15.24 14.00
N GLN A 90 -12.44 16.49 14.17
CA GLN A 90 -13.32 17.61 14.46
C GLN A 90 -14.40 17.80 13.39
N ILE A 91 -14.04 17.78 12.10
CA ILE A 91 -15.01 17.89 11.00
C ILE A 91 -16.07 16.77 11.08
N LYS A 92 -15.66 15.53 11.38
CA LYS A 92 -16.62 14.39 11.50
C LYS A 92 -17.61 14.57 12.64
N VAL A 93 -17.18 15.10 13.76
CA VAL A 93 -18.05 15.39 14.90
C VAL A 93 -18.96 16.61 14.60
N GLU A 94 -18.42 17.65 13.97
CA GLU A 94 -19.23 18.78 13.50
C GLU A 94 -20.30 18.37 12.46
N GLU A 95 -19.96 17.45 11.54
CA GLU A 95 -20.89 16.87 10.59
C GLU A 95 -22.03 16.11 11.31
N LYS A 96 -21.67 15.28 12.32
CA LYS A 96 -22.65 14.60 13.19
C LYS A 96 -23.58 15.61 13.86
N LEU A 97 -23.03 16.64 14.51
CA LEU A 97 -23.81 17.66 15.22
C LEU A 97 -24.72 18.42 14.26
N ARG A 98 -24.24 18.76 13.05
CA ARG A 98 -25.06 19.43 12.03
C ARG A 98 -26.26 18.59 11.61
N ASN A 99 -26.09 17.28 11.48
CA ASN A 99 -27.19 16.33 11.20
C ASN A 99 -28.20 16.27 12.36
N GLU A 100 -27.77 16.61 13.58
CA GLU A 100 -28.63 16.74 14.78
C GLU A 100 -29.21 18.17 14.93
N GLY A 101 -28.91 19.08 13.99
CA GLY A 101 -29.37 20.48 14.04
C GLY A 101 -28.61 21.35 15.03
N LYS A 102 -27.40 21.00 15.41
CA LYS A 102 -26.54 21.69 16.36
C LYS A 102 -25.21 22.10 15.73
N THR A 103 -24.53 23.06 16.37
CA THR A 103 -23.17 23.46 16.07
C THR A 103 -22.27 23.29 17.31
N ARG A 104 -20.96 23.31 17.15
CA ARG A 104 -20.01 23.29 18.26
C ARG A 104 -20.18 24.50 19.20
N PHE A 105 -20.62 25.61 18.65
CA PHE A 105 -20.83 26.84 19.43
C PHE A 105 -22.04 26.76 20.37
N ASP A 106 -23.04 25.97 20.04
CA ASP A 106 -24.19 25.71 20.89
C ASP A 106 -23.82 24.91 22.14
N LEU A 107 -22.78 24.06 22.04
CA LEU A 107 -22.27 23.23 23.13
C LEU A 107 -21.18 23.93 23.98
N GLY A 108 -20.50 24.92 23.40
CA GLY A 108 -19.27 25.44 23.95
C GLY A 108 -18.09 24.48 23.85
N ARG A 109 -16.89 24.94 24.21
CA ARG A 109 -15.66 24.13 24.01
C ARG A 109 -15.70 22.81 24.79
N GLU A 110 -16.08 22.82 26.07
CA GLU A 110 -16.10 21.63 26.91
C GLU A 110 -17.12 20.60 26.40
N GLY A 111 -18.35 21.01 26.16
CA GLY A 111 -19.40 20.11 25.67
C GLY A 111 -19.09 19.54 24.28
N PHE A 112 -18.42 20.31 23.41
CA PHE A 112 -17.93 19.80 22.12
C PHE A 112 -16.82 18.77 22.30
N LEU A 113 -15.88 19.00 23.20
CA LEU A 113 -14.80 18.05 23.49
C LEU A 113 -15.34 16.73 24.05
N ASP A 114 -16.38 16.76 24.89
CA ASP A 114 -17.04 15.54 25.38
C ASP A 114 -17.59 14.69 24.22
N GLU A 115 -18.20 15.33 23.21
CA GLU A 115 -18.67 14.66 21.99
C GLU A 115 -17.52 14.05 21.19
N VAL A 116 -16.38 14.75 21.09
CA VAL A 116 -15.19 14.24 20.39
C VAL A 116 -14.55 13.07 21.13
N TRP A 117 -14.47 13.12 22.47
CA TRP A 117 -13.98 11.99 23.27
C TRP A 117 -14.89 10.76 23.17
N ALA A 118 -16.20 10.95 23.14
CA ALA A 118 -17.15 9.86 22.90
C ALA A 118 -16.97 9.24 21.50
N TRP A 119 -16.78 10.07 20.48
CA TRP A 119 -16.45 9.65 19.13
C TRP A 119 -15.15 8.84 19.06
N LYS A 120 -14.07 9.37 19.66
CA LYS A 120 -12.75 8.72 19.77
C LYS A 120 -12.87 7.34 20.43
N ASN A 121 -13.59 7.22 21.53
CA ASN A 121 -13.75 5.95 22.24
C ASN A 121 -14.49 4.93 21.35
N LYS A 122 -15.54 5.34 20.65
CA LYS A 122 -16.29 4.47 19.73
C LYS A 122 -15.43 3.94 18.59
N PHE A 123 -14.73 4.83 17.88
CA PHE A 123 -13.98 4.45 16.68
C PHE A 123 -12.60 3.89 17.01
N GLY A 124 -11.94 4.32 18.07
CA GLY A 124 -10.69 3.72 18.57
C GLY A 124 -10.88 2.25 18.93
N ASN A 125 -11.92 1.92 19.68
CA ASN A 125 -12.26 0.52 20.00
C ASN A 125 -12.56 -0.28 18.72
N ARG A 126 -13.29 0.30 17.76
CA ARG A 126 -13.61 -0.35 16.50
C ARG A 126 -12.37 -0.65 15.67
N ILE A 127 -11.40 0.27 15.62
CA ILE A 127 -10.11 0.07 14.95
C ILE A 127 -9.37 -1.12 15.56
N VAL A 128 -9.26 -1.17 16.89
CA VAL A 128 -8.60 -2.28 17.59
C VAL A 128 -9.28 -3.62 17.29
N GLU A 129 -10.60 -3.68 17.29
CA GLU A 129 -11.36 -4.89 16.93
C GLU A 129 -11.06 -5.32 15.48
N GLN A 130 -11.01 -4.38 14.54
CA GLN A 130 -10.70 -4.68 13.12
C GLN A 130 -9.27 -5.19 12.95
N LEU A 131 -8.28 -4.61 13.65
CA LEU A 131 -6.90 -5.09 13.64
C LEU A 131 -6.79 -6.51 14.19
N LYS A 132 -7.47 -6.80 15.30
CA LYS A 132 -7.54 -8.15 15.87
C LYS A 132 -8.19 -9.14 14.91
N THR A 133 -9.26 -8.74 14.24
CA THR A 133 -9.96 -9.57 13.25
C THR A 133 -9.06 -9.87 12.03
N LEU A 134 -8.24 -8.91 11.61
CA LEU A 134 -7.24 -9.10 10.54
C LEU A 134 -6.10 -10.05 10.95
N GLY A 135 -5.94 -10.31 12.25
CA GLY A 135 -4.89 -11.18 12.80
C GLY A 135 -3.61 -10.46 13.17
N CYS A 136 -3.65 -9.16 13.37
CA CYS A 136 -2.48 -8.38 13.77
C CYS A 136 -1.91 -8.83 15.12
N SER A 137 -0.63 -9.15 15.16
CA SER A 137 0.08 -9.65 16.35
C SER A 137 0.75 -8.54 17.16
N CYS A 138 -0.01 -7.45 17.40
CA CYS A 138 0.45 -6.29 18.15
C CYS A 138 0.59 -6.58 19.66
N ASP A 139 1.51 -5.91 20.32
CA ASP A 139 1.60 -5.87 21.77
C ASP A 139 0.52 -4.94 22.35
N TRP A 140 -0.67 -5.49 22.62
CA TRP A 140 -1.85 -4.75 23.05
C TRP A 140 -1.70 -4.10 24.42
N GLU A 141 -0.77 -4.57 25.26
CA GLU A 141 -0.48 -3.96 26.57
C GLU A 141 0.23 -2.61 26.42
N ARG A 142 0.96 -2.43 25.31
CA ARG A 142 1.66 -1.18 24.98
C ARG A 142 0.87 -0.27 24.02
N GLN A 143 -0.44 -0.49 23.89
CA GLN A 143 -1.29 0.36 23.04
C GLN A 143 -1.21 1.83 23.44
N ARG A 144 -1.08 2.74 22.46
CA ARG A 144 -0.96 4.18 22.65
C ARG A 144 -2.02 4.97 21.90
N PHE A 145 -2.19 6.18 22.32
CA PHE A 145 -3.01 7.20 21.66
C PHE A 145 -2.22 8.51 21.64
N THR A 146 -2.20 9.22 20.52
CA THR A 146 -1.39 10.43 20.36
C THR A 146 -1.70 11.55 21.37
N MET A 147 -2.86 11.49 22.06
CA MET A 147 -3.23 12.40 23.15
C MET A 147 -3.30 11.72 24.52
N ASP A 148 -2.71 10.52 24.70
CA ASP A 148 -2.53 9.98 26.06
C ASP A 148 -1.50 10.79 26.85
N ASP A 149 -1.46 10.61 28.18
CA ASP A 149 -0.60 11.39 29.07
C ASP A 149 0.88 11.31 28.69
N THR A 150 1.35 10.13 28.27
CA THR A 150 2.75 9.92 27.87
C THR A 150 3.08 10.70 26.60
N CYS A 151 2.25 10.57 25.56
CA CYS A 151 2.44 11.28 24.30
C CYS A 151 2.22 12.80 24.47
N ALA A 152 1.26 13.22 25.30
CA ALA A 152 1.02 14.63 25.60
C ALA A 152 2.22 15.29 26.32
N LYS A 153 2.87 14.57 27.25
CA LYS A 153 4.12 15.01 27.89
C LYS A 153 5.23 15.21 26.87
N ALA A 154 5.40 14.28 25.93
CA ALA A 154 6.39 14.39 24.86
C ALA A 154 6.13 15.60 23.95
N VAL A 155 4.87 15.88 23.61
CA VAL A 155 4.49 17.05 22.81
C VAL A 155 4.85 18.35 23.51
N ARG A 156 4.52 18.46 24.80
CA ARG A 156 4.88 19.66 25.58
C ARG A 156 6.38 19.85 25.69
N GLU A 157 7.13 18.78 26.01
CA GLU A 157 8.59 18.84 26.08
C GLU A 157 9.20 19.29 24.77
N THR A 158 8.76 18.71 23.64
CA THR A 158 9.25 19.07 22.30
C THR A 158 8.98 20.53 22.00
N PHE A 159 7.76 21.02 22.25
CA PHE A 159 7.40 22.42 21.99
C PHE A 159 8.27 23.37 22.80
N VAL A 160 8.36 23.17 24.13
CA VAL A 160 9.11 24.06 25.01
C VAL A 160 10.61 24.01 24.69
N ASN A 161 11.20 22.81 24.52
CA ASN A 161 12.61 22.66 24.15
C ASN A 161 12.95 23.41 22.85
N MET A 162 12.12 23.23 21.81
CA MET A 162 12.33 23.92 20.52
C MET A 162 12.11 25.45 20.64
N TYR A 163 11.17 25.89 21.47
CA TYR A 163 10.96 27.31 21.75
C TYR A 163 12.17 27.94 22.47
N GLU A 164 12.68 27.29 23.50
CA GLU A 164 13.88 27.72 24.26
C GLU A 164 15.12 27.81 23.33
N LYS A 165 15.23 26.92 22.34
CA LYS A 165 16.29 26.98 21.31
C LYS A 165 16.03 28.00 20.19
N GLY A 166 14.90 28.69 20.20
CA GLY A 166 14.50 29.64 19.17
C GLY A 166 14.15 28.98 17.81
N LEU A 167 13.88 27.68 17.83
CA LEU A 167 13.40 26.90 16.66
C LEU A 167 11.89 27.00 16.47
N ILE A 168 11.13 27.23 17.54
CA ILE A 168 9.72 27.59 17.47
C ILE A 168 9.59 29.08 17.75
N TYR A 169 8.79 29.77 16.93
CA TYR A 169 8.52 31.21 17.09
C TYR A 169 7.07 31.54 16.69
N LYS A 170 6.55 32.64 17.23
CA LYS A 170 5.30 33.23 16.79
C LYS A 170 5.61 34.40 15.85
N GLY A 171 4.95 34.43 14.71
CA GLY A 171 5.26 35.43 13.70
C GLY A 171 4.13 35.69 12.73
N HIS A 172 4.20 36.86 12.08
CA HIS A 172 3.26 37.28 11.06
C HIS A 172 3.76 36.85 9.69
N ARG A 173 2.99 36.01 8.99
CA ARG A 173 3.32 35.41 7.70
C ARG A 173 2.08 35.22 6.85
N ILE A 174 2.26 35.08 5.53
CA ILE A 174 1.19 34.51 4.69
C ILE A 174 1.08 33.02 4.95
N ILE A 175 -0.12 32.61 5.27
CA ILE A 175 -0.49 31.21 5.49
C ILE A 175 -1.60 30.79 4.53
N ASN A 176 -1.73 29.49 4.30
CA ASN A 176 -2.87 28.93 3.61
C ASN A 176 -4.04 28.78 4.58
N TRP A 177 -5.10 29.55 4.37
CA TRP A 177 -6.29 29.54 5.22
C TRP A 177 -7.43 28.77 4.54
N CYS A 178 -8.07 27.85 5.22
CA CYS A 178 -9.28 27.20 4.75
C CYS A 178 -10.52 27.88 5.34
N PRO A 179 -11.32 28.61 4.55
CA PRO A 179 -12.50 29.31 5.06
C PRO A 179 -13.61 28.37 5.54
N HIS A 180 -13.69 27.17 4.99
CA HIS A 180 -14.67 26.16 5.38
C HIS A 180 -14.30 25.47 6.70
N CYS A 181 -13.05 25.07 6.86
CA CYS A 181 -12.55 24.49 8.12
C CYS A 181 -12.22 25.54 9.18
N THR A 182 -12.16 26.83 8.78
CA THR A 182 -11.80 27.99 9.62
C THR A 182 -10.49 27.77 10.37
N THR A 183 -9.45 27.34 9.66
CA THR A 183 -8.13 27.06 10.24
C THR A 183 -7.02 27.24 9.22
N ALA A 184 -5.82 27.54 9.72
CA ALA A 184 -4.58 27.54 8.97
C ALA A 184 -4.22 26.12 8.51
N LEU A 185 -3.57 26.03 7.36
CA LEU A 185 -3.02 24.80 6.77
C LEU A 185 -1.52 24.99 6.52
N SER A 186 -0.76 23.91 6.61
CA SER A 186 0.61 23.87 6.11
C SER A 186 0.63 23.72 4.59
N ASP A 187 1.76 24.02 3.94
CA ASP A 187 1.90 23.90 2.47
C ASP A 187 1.61 22.47 1.98
N ALA A 188 2.00 21.47 2.74
CA ALA A 188 1.75 20.06 2.41
C ALA A 188 0.25 19.70 2.44
N GLU A 189 -0.60 20.48 3.12
CA GLU A 189 -2.04 20.23 3.25
C GLU A 189 -2.87 20.91 2.15
N VAL A 190 -2.20 21.52 1.15
CA VAL A 190 -2.85 22.20 0.02
C VAL A 190 -2.63 21.38 -1.25
N GLU A 191 -3.73 20.99 -1.89
CA GLU A 191 -3.73 20.33 -3.20
C GLU A 191 -4.04 21.35 -4.29
N TYR A 192 -3.28 21.34 -5.39
CA TYR A 192 -3.50 22.26 -6.51
C TYR A 192 -4.32 21.59 -7.60
N VAL A 193 -5.44 22.24 -7.96
CA VAL A 193 -6.36 21.77 -8.99
C VAL A 193 -6.44 22.83 -10.10
N GLU A 194 -6.23 22.42 -11.34
CA GLU A 194 -6.41 23.30 -12.49
C GLU A 194 -7.90 23.64 -12.65
N LYS A 195 -8.22 24.95 -12.63
CA LYS A 195 -9.57 25.44 -12.79
C LYS A 195 -9.65 26.46 -13.94
N PRO A 196 -10.73 26.43 -14.72
CA PRO A 196 -11.01 27.50 -15.67
C PRO A 196 -11.32 28.78 -14.91
N GLY A 197 -10.80 29.88 -15.38
CA GLY A 197 -10.99 31.21 -14.83
C GLY A 197 -10.75 32.27 -15.88
N HIS A 198 -10.46 33.48 -15.45
CA HIS A 198 -10.20 34.61 -16.34
C HIS A 198 -9.00 35.39 -15.85
N LEU A 199 -8.36 36.10 -16.77
CA LEU A 199 -7.37 37.11 -16.50
C LEU A 199 -8.02 38.47 -16.88
N TRP A 200 -8.25 39.30 -15.84
CA TRP A 200 -8.86 40.60 -15.98
C TRP A 200 -7.77 41.66 -16.11
N HIS A 201 -7.81 42.47 -17.19
CA HIS A 201 -6.89 43.56 -17.41
C HIS A 201 -7.55 44.84 -16.93
N VAL A 202 -6.99 45.48 -15.88
CA VAL A 202 -7.55 46.61 -15.19
C VAL A 202 -6.61 47.82 -15.32
N ARG A 203 -7.17 48.95 -15.61
CA ARG A 203 -6.47 50.24 -15.77
C ARG A 203 -6.24 50.91 -14.42
N TYR A 204 -5.00 51.24 -14.08
CA TYR A 204 -4.60 52.00 -12.92
C TYR A 204 -4.04 53.35 -13.38
N PRO A 205 -4.78 54.46 -13.27
CA PRO A 205 -4.32 55.80 -13.69
C PRO A 205 -3.16 56.29 -12.87
N LEU A 206 -2.16 56.94 -13.46
CA LEU A 206 -1.10 57.60 -12.73
C LEU A 206 -1.68 58.81 -12.01
N SER A 207 -1.23 59.10 -10.75
CA SER A 207 -1.75 60.13 -9.90
C SER A 207 -1.46 61.53 -10.47
N ASP A 208 -0.40 61.71 -11.27
CA ASP A 208 -0.03 62.94 -11.93
C ASP A 208 -0.75 63.15 -13.27
N GLY A 209 -1.62 62.23 -13.67
CA GLY A 209 -2.37 62.29 -14.92
C GLY A 209 -1.54 62.07 -16.19
N SER A 210 -0.26 61.66 -16.07
CA SER A 210 0.65 61.47 -17.23
C SER A 210 0.43 60.17 -18.01
N GLY A 211 -0.44 59.26 -17.54
CA GLY A 211 -0.70 57.98 -18.16
C GLY A 211 -1.41 57.00 -17.26
N GLU A 212 -1.28 55.72 -17.61
CA GLU A 212 -1.91 54.63 -16.85
C GLU A 212 -1.07 53.36 -16.93
N LEU A 213 -1.25 52.48 -15.96
CA LEU A 213 -0.77 51.10 -15.97
C LEU A 213 -1.91 50.14 -16.27
N ILE A 214 -1.65 49.07 -16.98
CA ILE A 214 -2.58 47.98 -17.14
C ILE A 214 -2.13 46.82 -16.32
N ILE A 215 -2.90 46.43 -15.32
CA ILE A 215 -2.63 45.31 -14.41
C ILE A 215 -3.47 44.12 -14.87
N ALA A 216 -2.85 42.94 -14.99
CA ALA A 216 -3.55 41.71 -15.27
C ALA A 216 -3.65 40.88 -13.98
N THR A 217 -4.87 40.47 -13.59
CA THR A 217 -5.11 39.68 -12.35
C THR A 217 -6.14 38.56 -12.55
N THR A 218 -5.92 37.45 -11.86
CA THR A 218 -6.90 36.35 -11.74
C THR A 218 -7.82 36.52 -10.54
N ARG A 219 -7.55 37.51 -9.66
CA ARG A 219 -8.24 37.72 -8.39
C ARG A 219 -8.68 39.17 -8.19
N PRO A 220 -9.67 39.68 -8.92
CA PRO A 220 -10.12 41.06 -8.78
C PRO A 220 -10.60 41.44 -7.39
N GLU A 221 -11.14 40.45 -6.62
CA GLU A 221 -11.63 40.70 -5.24
C GLU A 221 -10.54 41.12 -4.28
N THR A 222 -9.29 40.72 -4.50
CA THR A 222 -8.18 41.11 -3.61
C THR A 222 -7.58 42.47 -3.96
N MET A 223 -7.84 43.01 -5.16
CA MET A 223 -7.31 44.31 -5.59
C MET A 223 -7.68 45.47 -4.66
N LEU A 224 -8.79 45.37 -3.93
CA LEU A 224 -9.19 46.36 -2.95
C LEU A 224 -8.13 46.57 -1.86
N GLY A 225 -7.24 45.57 -1.64
CA GLY A 225 -6.13 45.58 -0.71
C GLY A 225 -4.78 45.93 -1.35
N ASP A 226 -4.73 46.36 -2.58
CA ASP A 226 -3.47 46.69 -3.23
C ASP A 226 -2.84 47.92 -2.57
N THR A 227 -1.54 47.79 -2.25
CA THR A 227 -0.75 48.84 -1.59
C THR A 227 0.50 49.25 -2.38
N GLY A 228 0.65 48.68 -3.58
CA GLY A 228 1.71 49.04 -4.53
C GLY A 228 1.52 48.37 -5.88
N VAL A 229 2.32 48.81 -6.85
CA VAL A 229 2.53 48.14 -8.13
C VAL A 229 4.02 47.94 -8.29
N ALA A 230 4.45 46.70 -8.64
CA ALA A 230 5.84 46.40 -8.92
C ALA A 230 6.09 46.26 -10.41
N VAL A 231 7.27 46.71 -10.87
CA VAL A 231 7.79 46.59 -12.21
C VAL A 231 9.23 46.10 -12.17
N ASN A 232 9.70 45.43 -13.23
CA ASN A 232 11.11 45.03 -13.28
C ASN A 232 12.05 46.21 -13.48
N PRO A 233 13.14 46.37 -12.69
CA PRO A 233 14.07 47.47 -12.87
C PRO A 233 14.79 47.52 -14.22
N ALA A 234 14.84 46.38 -14.95
CA ALA A 234 15.43 46.28 -16.27
C ALA A 234 14.43 46.59 -17.42
N ASP A 235 13.12 46.76 -17.11
CA ASP A 235 12.12 47.06 -18.09
C ASP A 235 12.09 48.54 -18.50
N GLU A 236 12.56 48.84 -19.70
CA GLU A 236 12.61 50.18 -20.26
C GLU A 236 11.21 50.80 -20.41
N CYS A 237 10.15 50.04 -20.50
CA CYS A 237 8.76 50.54 -20.65
C CYS A 237 8.27 51.28 -19.39
N TYR A 238 8.76 50.86 -18.23
CA TYR A 238 8.30 51.38 -16.92
C TYR A 238 9.32 52.21 -16.14
N LYS A 239 10.51 52.34 -16.67
CA LYS A 239 11.66 53.02 -15.99
C LYS A 239 11.32 54.43 -15.51
N ASP A 240 10.60 55.21 -16.32
CA ASP A 240 10.31 56.61 -16.02
C ASP A 240 9.15 56.81 -15.00
N ILE A 241 8.47 55.76 -14.63
CA ILE A 241 7.34 55.82 -13.67
C ILE A 241 7.69 55.20 -12.32
N VAL A 242 8.84 54.56 -12.16
CA VAL A 242 9.31 54.06 -10.85
C VAL A 242 9.42 55.24 -9.89
N GLY A 243 8.89 55.07 -8.69
CA GLY A 243 8.83 56.11 -7.64
C GLY A 243 7.66 57.11 -7.79
N LYS A 244 6.85 57.02 -8.89
CA LYS A 244 5.56 57.70 -8.97
C LYS A 244 4.50 56.90 -8.22
N THR A 245 3.27 57.42 -8.20
CA THR A 245 2.09 56.76 -7.64
C THR A 245 1.01 56.62 -8.70
N CYS A 246 0.15 55.59 -8.48
CA CYS A 246 -1.07 55.41 -9.28
C CYS A 246 -2.28 55.35 -8.34
N ILE A 247 -3.46 55.54 -8.92
CA ILE A 247 -4.76 55.54 -8.23
C ILE A 247 -5.34 54.13 -8.30
N LEU A 248 -5.60 53.50 -7.18
CA LEU A 248 -6.29 52.22 -7.11
C LEU A 248 -7.77 52.38 -7.51
N PRO A 249 -8.25 51.75 -8.59
CA PRO A 249 -9.64 51.85 -9.05
C PRO A 249 -10.64 51.44 -7.95
N LEU A 250 -11.83 52.04 -7.97
CA LEU A 250 -12.95 51.79 -7.04
C LEU A 250 -12.69 52.19 -5.59
N VAL A 251 -11.43 52.29 -5.16
CA VAL A 251 -11.00 52.65 -3.79
C VAL A 251 -10.53 54.10 -3.71
N GLY A 252 -9.86 54.56 -4.77
CA GLY A 252 -9.29 55.93 -4.79
C GLY A 252 -8.02 56.10 -3.99
N ARG A 253 -7.40 55.04 -3.51
CA ARG A 253 -6.12 55.11 -2.76
C ARG A 253 -4.98 55.37 -3.73
N GLU A 254 -4.08 56.26 -3.33
CA GLU A 254 -2.80 56.46 -3.99
C GLU A 254 -1.79 55.37 -3.53
N ILE A 255 -1.21 54.62 -4.44
CA ILE A 255 -0.27 53.51 -4.18
C ILE A 255 1.03 53.73 -4.95
N PRO A 256 2.21 53.42 -4.37
CA PRO A 256 3.50 53.65 -5.01
C PRO A 256 3.79 52.58 -6.10
N ILE A 257 4.63 52.99 -7.09
CA ILE A 257 5.20 52.10 -8.09
C ILE A 257 6.65 51.83 -7.68
N VAL A 258 6.95 50.55 -7.40
CA VAL A 258 8.26 50.08 -6.93
C VAL A 258 8.96 49.25 -7.99
N ALA A 259 10.32 49.26 -7.98
CA ALA A 259 11.11 48.39 -8.87
C ALA A 259 11.58 47.15 -8.10
N ASP A 260 11.23 45.94 -8.59
CA ASP A 260 11.62 44.69 -7.99
C ASP A 260 11.91 43.61 -9.06
N GLU A 261 13.04 42.91 -8.92
CA GLU A 261 13.47 41.86 -9.85
C GLU A 261 12.52 40.63 -9.90
N TYR A 262 11.63 40.52 -8.92
CA TYR A 262 10.58 39.49 -8.89
C TYR A 262 9.67 39.53 -10.13
N VAL A 263 9.44 40.71 -10.72
CA VAL A 263 8.53 40.87 -11.83
C VAL A 263 9.12 40.34 -13.13
N GLU A 264 8.44 39.40 -13.76
CA GLU A 264 8.79 38.87 -15.09
C GLU A 264 8.33 39.83 -16.18
N MET A 265 9.25 40.36 -17.00
CA MET A 265 8.98 41.37 -18.03
C MET A 265 8.06 40.84 -19.15
N ASP A 266 8.15 39.57 -19.48
CA ASP A 266 7.44 38.92 -20.58
C ASP A 266 6.09 38.28 -20.13
N PHE A 267 5.74 38.36 -18.84
CA PHE A 267 4.49 37.83 -18.34
C PHE A 267 3.42 38.89 -18.14
N GLY A 268 2.24 38.67 -18.73
CA GLY A 268 1.09 39.57 -18.60
C GLY A 268 1.38 40.94 -19.23
N THR A 269 1.41 41.99 -18.40
CA THR A 269 1.65 43.37 -18.80
C THR A 269 3.03 43.88 -18.38
N GLY A 270 3.88 43.04 -17.76
CA GLY A 270 5.15 43.47 -17.22
C GLY A 270 5.07 44.31 -15.94
N CYS A 271 3.86 44.49 -15.40
CA CYS A 271 3.65 45.12 -14.10
C CYS A 271 2.65 44.30 -13.26
N VAL A 272 2.90 44.18 -11.98
CA VAL A 272 2.16 43.34 -11.04
C VAL A 272 1.64 44.16 -9.87
N LYS A 273 0.35 44.02 -9.56
CA LYS A 273 -0.26 44.59 -8.36
C LYS A 273 0.33 43.92 -7.10
N MET A 274 0.49 44.65 -6.04
CA MET A 274 0.97 44.16 -4.76
C MET A 274 -0.15 44.14 -3.74
N THR A 275 -0.60 42.94 -3.36
CA THR A 275 -1.59 42.70 -2.30
C THR A 275 -0.95 41.90 -1.18
N PRO A 276 -0.15 42.51 -0.31
CA PRO A 276 0.73 41.79 0.62
C PRO A 276 0.02 40.80 1.55
N CYS A 277 -1.24 41.05 1.91
CA CYS A 277 -2.01 40.16 2.78
C CYS A 277 -2.60 38.90 2.09
N HIS A 278 -2.53 38.81 0.75
CA HIS A 278 -3.25 37.74 0.01
C HIS A 278 -2.42 37.06 -1.07
N ASP A 279 -1.11 37.31 -1.12
CA ASP A 279 -0.16 36.60 -1.98
C ASP A 279 1.21 36.52 -1.29
N PRO A 280 1.85 35.32 -1.26
CA PRO A 280 3.15 35.13 -0.61
C PRO A 280 4.28 35.96 -1.24
N ASN A 281 4.29 36.08 -2.57
CA ASN A 281 5.33 36.83 -3.26
C ASN A 281 5.14 38.34 -3.07
N ASP A 282 3.88 38.82 -3.13
CA ASP A 282 3.55 40.23 -2.85
C ASP A 282 3.93 40.59 -1.42
N PHE A 283 3.79 39.67 -0.44
CA PHE A 283 4.23 39.85 0.92
C PHE A 283 5.75 40.05 1.02
N GLU A 284 6.54 39.26 0.33
CA GLU A 284 8.00 39.39 0.33
C GLU A 284 8.45 40.69 -0.34
N VAL A 285 7.81 41.10 -1.45
CA VAL A 285 8.07 42.40 -2.10
C VAL A 285 7.69 43.55 -1.16
N ALA A 286 6.55 43.41 -0.47
CA ALA A 286 6.10 44.45 0.50
C ALA A 286 7.10 44.63 1.66
N GLN A 287 7.64 43.54 2.18
CA GLN A 287 8.67 43.60 3.24
C GLN A 287 9.95 44.31 2.76
N ARG A 288 10.39 44.07 1.51
CA ARG A 288 11.58 44.75 0.94
C ARG A 288 11.37 46.22 0.70
N HIS A 289 10.13 46.62 0.34
CA HIS A 289 9.81 48.00 -0.05
C HIS A 289 9.02 48.77 1.01
N GLY A 290 8.68 48.17 2.15
CA GLY A 290 7.92 48.78 3.22
C GLY A 290 6.49 49.15 2.82
N LEU A 291 5.82 48.33 1.99
CA LEU A 291 4.44 48.54 1.60
C LEU A 291 3.49 48.20 2.75
N GLU A 292 2.37 48.89 2.82
CA GLU A 292 1.33 48.66 3.84
C GLU A 292 0.67 47.27 3.65
N GLU A 293 0.31 46.62 4.75
CA GLU A 293 -0.41 45.36 4.75
C GLU A 293 -1.90 45.59 5.05
N ILE A 294 -2.77 45.39 4.06
CA ILE A 294 -4.23 45.56 4.19
C ILE A 294 -4.93 44.23 3.98
N LEU A 295 -5.51 43.70 5.03
CA LEU A 295 -6.31 42.46 4.99
C LEU A 295 -7.71 42.74 4.41
N ILE A 296 -8.12 42.02 3.36
CA ILE A 296 -9.39 42.19 2.64
C ILE A 296 -10.41 41.08 2.92
N LEU A 297 -9.97 39.94 3.39
CA LEU A 297 -10.83 38.80 3.68
C LEU A 297 -10.82 38.48 5.18
N ASP A 298 -12.00 38.19 5.72
CA ASP A 298 -12.12 37.61 7.07
C ASP A 298 -11.90 36.10 7.07
N ASN A 299 -11.99 35.47 8.22
CA ASN A 299 -11.80 34.04 8.39
C ASN A 299 -12.83 33.17 7.63
N ASN A 300 -13.94 33.73 7.17
CA ASN A 300 -14.96 33.06 6.35
C ASN A 300 -14.85 33.44 4.86
N ALA A 301 -13.73 34.06 4.46
CA ALA A 301 -13.48 34.61 3.13
C ALA A 301 -14.55 35.62 2.65
N LYS A 302 -15.09 36.40 3.57
CA LYS A 302 -15.94 37.55 3.29
C LYS A 302 -15.13 38.83 3.26
N ILE A 303 -15.50 39.74 2.36
CA ILE A 303 -14.81 41.02 2.21
C ILE A 303 -14.91 41.86 3.50
N ILE A 304 -13.77 42.34 3.96
CA ILE A 304 -13.62 43.38 4.97
C ILE A 304 -12.71 44.49 4.40
N ASN A 305 -12.78 45.69 4.95
CA ASN A 305 -12.02 46.87 4.45
C ASN A 305 -12.22 47.17 2.94
N GLY A 306 -13.26 46.60 2.33
CA GLY A 306 -13.59 46.77 0.89
C GLY A 306 -14.77 47.75 0.63
N GLY A 307 -15.11 48.63 1.55
CA GLY A 307 -16.17 49.64 1.41
C GLY A 307 -17.55 49.03 1.17
N LYS A 308 -18.17 49.34 0.04
CA LYS A 308 -19.52 48.81 -0.32
C LYS A 308 -19.60 47.30 -0.48
N TYR A 309 -18.49 46.62 -0.63
CA TYR A 309 -18.40 45.13 -0.81
C TYR A 309 -18.30 44.37 0.51
N ASN A 310 -18.18 45.09 1.64
CA ASN A 310 -18.05 44.47 2.96
C ASN A 310 -19.18 43.49 3.27
N GLY A 311 -18.80 42.29 3.77
CA GLY A 311 -19.70 41.18 4.11
C GLY A 311 -20.10 40.27 2.94
N MET A 312 -19.75 40.62 1.68
CA MET A 312 -19.97 39.76 0.55
C MET A 312 -18.99 38.56 0.57
N ASP A 313 -19.44 37.41 0.13
CA ASP A 313 -18.54 36.28 -0.19
C ASP A 313 -17.54 36.68 -1.28
N ARG A 314 -16.32 36.16 -1.21
CA ARG A 314 -15.23 36.50 -2.15
C ARG A 314 -15.62 36.38 -3.62
N TYR A 315 -16.38 35.36 -4.02
CA TYR A 315 -16.79 35.14 -5.41
C TYR A 315 -17.96 36.06 -5.82
N GLU A 316 -18.87 36.36 -4.90
CA GLU A 316 -19.91 37.37 -5.13
C GLU A 316 -19.29 38.76 -5.28
N ALA A 317 -18.34 39.09 -4.42
CA ALA A 317 -17.59 40.35 -4.49
C ALA A 317 -16.78 40.46 -5.79
N ARG A 318 -16.08 39.40 -6.21
CA ARG A 318 -15.37 39.33 -7.50
C ARG A 318 -16.27 39.73 -8.67
N LYS A 319 -17.47 39.16 -8.72
CA LYS A 319 -18.45 39.47 -9.77
C LYS A 319 -18.88 40.94 -9.72
N ALA A 320 -19.25 41.44 -8.54
CA ALA A 320 -19.67 42.83 -8.35
C ALA A 320 -18.55 43.86 -8.66
N ILE A 321 -17.32 43.56 -8.30
CA ILE A 321 -16.13 44.37 -8.58
C ILE A 321 -15.88 44.45 -10.10
N VAL A 322 -15.95 43.30 -10.82
CA VAL A 322 -15.77 43.29 -12.29
C VAL A 322 -16.86 44.10 -12.98
N GLU A 323 -18.12 43.97 -12.56
CA GLU A 323 -19.25 44.79 -13.13
C GLU A 323 -19.01 46.27 -12.87
N ASP A 324 -18.50 46.67 -11.70
CA ASP A 324 -18.21 48.07 -11.37
C ASP A 324 -17.00 48.59 -12.15
N LEU A 325 -15.94 47.82 -12.34
CA LEU A 325 -14.77 48.15 -13.16
C LEU A 325 -15.15 48.37 -14.62
N GLU A 326 -16.05 47.56 -15.16
CA GLU A 326 -16.58 47.73 -16.50
C GLU A 326 -17.42 49.04 -16.63
N ARG A 327 -18.34 49.24 -15.69
CA ARG A 327 -19.22 50.41 -15.67
C ARG A 327 -18.42 51.70 -15.53
N GLU A 328 -17.36 51.72 -14.74
CA GLU A 328 -16.54 52.92 -14.50
C GLU A 328 -15.38 53.07 -15.51
N GLY A 329 -15.26 52.11 -16.48
CA GLY A 329 -14.33 52.21 -17.61
C GLY A 329 -12.90 51.78 -17.25
N TYR A 330 -12.69 51.15 -16.12
CA TYR A 330 -11.38 50.62 -15.72
C TYR A 330 -11.08 49.26 -16.27
N LEU A 331 -12.08 48.42 -16.64
CA LEU A 331 -11.88 47.11 -17.26
C LEU A 331 -11.49 47.29 -18.75
N VAL A 332 -10.28 46.81 -19.10
CA VAL A 332 -9.75 46.96 -20.48
C VAL A 332 -10.05 45.72 -21.29
N LYS A 333 -9.85 44.53 -20.72
CA LYS A 333 -9.97 43.24 -21.42
C LYS A 333 -10.23 42.14 -20.41
N VAL A 334 -10.90 41.07 -20.88
CA VAL A 334 -11.03 39.81 -20.14
C VAL A 334 -10.55 38.70 -21.06
N GLU A 335 -9.64 37.84 -20.55
CA GLU A 335 -9.13 36.67 -21.28
C GLU A 335 -9.49 35.40 -20.52
N ASP A 336 -9.87 34.36 -21.23
CA ASP A 336 -10.02 33.03 -20.65
C ASP A 336 -8.64 32.51 -20.23
N TYR A 337 -8.51 32.10 -18.96
CA TYR A 337 -7.25 31.67 -18.39
C TYR A 337 -7.46 30.51 -17.40
N SER A 338 -6.80 29.40 -17.63
CA SER A 338 -6.76 28.28 -16.65
C SER A 338 -5.56 28.41 -15.74
N HIS A 339 -5.77 28.23 -14.46
CA HIS A 339 -4.70 28.30 -13.46
C HIS A 339 -4.91 27.31 -12.32
N ASN A 340 -3.85 26.98 -11.64
CA ASN A 340 -3.88 26.11 -10.47
C ASN A 340 -4.41 26.85 -9.25
N VAL A 341 -5.50 26.35 -8.66
CA VAL A 341 -6.10 26.86 -7.42
C VAL A 341 -5.79 25.90 -6.29
N GLY A 342 -5.26 26.42 -5.19
CA GLY A 342 -5.04 25.65 -3.98
C GLY A 342 -6.37 25.24 -3.34
N THR A 343 -6.50 23.97 -2.97
CA THR A 343 -7.67 23.40 -2.29
C THR A 343 -7.25 22.69 -1.01
N CYS A 344 -8.12 22.74 -0.01
CA CYS A 344 -7.87 22.03 1.25
C CYS A 344 -7.94 20.50 1.04
N TYR A 345 -6.90 19.80 1.41
CA TYR A 345 -6.80 18.33 1.26
C TYR A 345 -7.92 17.53 1.98
N ARG A 346 -8.64 18.18 2.93
CA ARG A 346 -9.72 17.54 3.71
C ARG A 346 -11.13 17.83 3.22
N CYS A 347 -11.43 19.11 2.95
CA CYS A 347 -12.79 19.52 2.56
C CYS A 347 -12.90 19.87 1.07
N HIS A 348 -11.77 19.91 0.34
CA HIS A 348 -11.65 20.24 -1.09
C HIS A 348 -12.19 21.63 -1.46
N ASN A 349 -12.42 22.51 -0.47
CA ASN A 349 -12.73 23.90 -0.71
C ASN A 349 -11.47 24.70 -1.03
N ASP A 350 -11.62 25.77 -1.81
CA ASP A 350 -10.53 26.66 -2.19
C ASP A 350 -9.96 27.35 -0.95
N VAL A 351 -8.64 27.29 -0.81
CA VAL A 351 -7.91 27.98 0.25
C VAL A 351 -7.60 29.42 -0.14
N GLU A 352 -7.41 30.27 0.89
CA GLU A 352 -7.02 31.66 0.74
C GLU A 352 -5.63 31.87 1.33
N PRO A 353 -4.66 32.36 0.54
CA PRO A 353 -3.47 32.95 1.12
C PRO A 353 -3.87 34.17 1.97
N MET A 354 -3.54 34.17 3.25
CA MET A 354 -3.90 35.25 4.18
C MET A 354 -2.77 35.53 5.12
N SER A 355 -2.51 36.84 5.37
CA SER A 355 -1.57 37.27 6.42
C SER A 355 -2.17 37.02 7.81
N SER A 356 -1.45 36.29 8.64
CA SER A 356 -1.88 35.96 10.00
C SER A 356 -0.70 35.75 10.96
N GLU A 357 -0.92 36.02 12.23
CA GLU A 357 0.03 35.67 13.27
C GLU A 357 -0.17 34.23 13.72
N GLN A 358 0.84 33.39 13.48
CA GLN A 358 0.79 31.97 13.72
C GLN A 358 2.08 31.47 14.39
N TRP A 359 2.07 30.23 14.89
CA TRP A 359 3.24 29.55 15.38
C TRP A 359 3.93 28.77 14.29
N PHE A 360 5.27 28.90 14.20
CA PHE A 360 6.09 28.29 13.19
C PHE A 360 7.28 27.52 13.76
N VAL A 361 7.69 26.47 13.05
CA VAL A 361 8.97 25.78 13.24
C VAL A 361 9.95 26.25 12.16
N LYS A 362 11.14 26.70 12.57
CA LYS A 362 12.27 27.00 11.66
C LYS A 362 12.80 25.69 11.10
N MET A 363 12.59 25.45 9.81
CA MET A 363 12.92 24.18 9.19
C MET A 363 14.37 24.07 8.73
N GLU A 364 15.04 25.16 8.35
CA GLU A 364 16.40 25.10 7.78
C GLU A 364 17.41 24.37 8.69
N PRO A 365 17.51 24.65 10.01
CA PRO A 365 18.45 23.94 10.87
C PRO A 365 18.12 22.44 11.01
N LEU A 366 16.82 22.11 11.09
CA LEU A 366 16.33 20.73 11.24
C LEU A 366 16.53 19.90 9.96
N ALA A 367 16.36 20.54 8.80
CA ALA A 367 16.53 19.90 7.49
C ALA A 367 17.96 19.42 7.26
N LYS A 368 18.96 20.14 7.74
CA LYS A 368 20.38 19.77 7.56
C LYS A 368 20.69 18.37 8.10
N GLU A 369 20.28 18.11 9.33
CA GLU A 369 20.51 16.82 9.97
C GLU A 369 19.63 15.71 9.39
N ALA A 370 18.36 16.03 9.05
CA ALA A 370 17.44 15.09 8.41
C ALA A 370 17.88 14.68 6.99
N ILE A 371 18.55 15.56 6.26
CA ILE A 371 19.20 15.25 4.98
C ILE A 371 20.43 14.35 5.22
N ARG A 372 21.30 14.73 6.16
CA ARG A 372 22.54 14.00 6.46
C ARG A 372 22.27 12.53 6.78
N VAL A 373 21.36 12.20 7.69
CA VAL A 373 21.09 10.81 8.10
C VAL A 373 20.58 9.93 6.96
N VAL A 374 19.96 10.52 5.94
CA VAL A 374 19.52 9.80 4.73
C VAL A 374 20.65 9.65 3.71
N GLU A 375 21.44 10.70 3.48
CA GLU A 375 22.59 10.65 2.57
C GLU A 375 23.68 9.71 3.08
N ASP A 376 23.95 9.69 4.38
CA ASP A 376 24.91 8.78 5.03
C ASP A 376 24.39 7.33 5.12
N GLY A 377 23.10 7.09 4.80
CA GLY A 377 22.48 5.77 4.80
C GLY A 377 22.12 5.23 6.18
N GLU A 378 22.06 6.07 7.22
CA GLU A 378 21.55 5.72 8.54
C GLU A 378 20.04 5.43 8.46
N VAL A 379 19.32 6.15 7.58
CA VAL A 379 17.93 5.89 7.20
C VAL A 379 17.87 5.54 5.71
N LYS A 380 17.33 4.36 5.40
CA LYS A 380 17.22 3.84 4.02
C LYS A 380 15.76 3.76 3.57
N PHE A 381 15.46 4.19 2.35
CA PHE A 381 14.15 4.01 1.73
C PHE A 381 14.14 2.74 0.87
N VAL A 382 13.12 1.96 1.03
CA VAL A 382 12.83 0.79 0.18
C VAL A 382 11.46 0.99 -0.48
N PRO A 383 11.39 1.07 -1.81
CA PRO A 383 12.50 1.08 -2.77
C PRO A 383 13.26 2.41 -2.79
N GLU A 384 14.53 2.35 -3.19
CA GLU A 384 15.51 3.46 -3.15
C GLU A 384 15.05 4.71 -3.92
N ARG A 385 14.21 4.56 -4.94
CA ARG A 385 13.69 5.71 -5.73
C ARG A 385 13.03 6.80 -4.86
N PHE A 386 12.48 6.47 -3.70
CA PHE A 386 11.86 7.44 -2.79
C PHE A 386 12.87 8.27 -2.00
N THR A 387 14.13 7.86 -1.91
CA THR A 387 15.22 8.69 -1.35
C THR A 387 15.30 10.02 -2.09
N LYS A 388 15.30 10.00 -3.42
CA LYS A 388 15.32 11.23 -4.23
C LYS A 388 14.08 12.11 -3.99
N THR A 389 12.89 11.49 -3.85
CA THR A 389 11.65 12.20 -3.57
C THR A 389 11.71 12.92 -2.22
N TYR A 390 12.19 12.21 -1.18
CA TYR A 390 12.39 12.77 0.16
C TYR A 390 13.41 13.95 0.15
N LEU A 391 14.60 13.74 -0.43
CA LEU A 391 15.66 14.75 -0.46
C LEU A 391 15.24 16.00 -1.22
N ASN A 392 14.56 15.87 -2.37
CA ASN A 392 14.05 17.02 -3.12
C ASN A 392 13.11 17.89 -2.28
N TRP A 393 12.27 17.29 -1.46
CA TRP A 393 11.37 18.02 -0.58
C TRP A 393 12.15 18.69 0.56
N MET A 394 13.08 17.97 1.21
CA MET A 394 13.86 18.49 2.33
C MET A 394 14.77 19.65 1.94
N TYR A 395 15.34 19.65 0.74
CA TYR A 395 16.16 20.77 0.23
C TYR A 395 15.35 22.05 0.01
N ASN A 396 14.04 21.93 -0.22
CA ASN A 396 13.15 23.06 -0.54
C ASN A 396 12.12 23.32 0.58
N VAL A 397 12.31 22.73 1.75
CA VAL A 397 11.34 22.86 2.85
C VAL A 397 11.31 24.29 3.39
N ARG A 398 10.10 24.83 3.61
CA ARG A 398 9.86 26.13 4.23
C ARG A 398 9.47 25.96 5.69
N ASP A 399 9.48 27.07 6.45
CA ASP A 399 9.05 27.09 7.85
C ASP A 399 7.63 26.52 7.97
N TRP A 400 7.44 25.63 8.93
CA TRP A 400 6.21 24.87 9.11
C TRP A 400 5.25 25.58 10.07
N CYS A 401 4.07 26.00 9.59
CA CYS A 401 2.99 26.53 10.41
C CYS A 401 2.37 25.39 11.24
N ILE A 402 2.49 25.48 12.58
CA ILE A 402 2.07 24.42 13.51
C ILE A 402 0.81 24.74 14.31
N SER A 403 0.27 25.96 14.25
CA SER A 403 -0.96 26.33 14.97
C SER A 403 -2.21 26.06 14.13
N ARG A 404 -3.27 25.59 14.81
CA ARG A 404 -4.58 25.32 14.22
C ARG A 404 -5.69 25.87 15.11
N GLN A 405 -6.66 26.55 14.50
CA GLN A 405 -7.80 27.20 15.17
C GLN A 405 -8.93 26.19 15.44
N LEU A 406 -8.55 25.03 16.00
CA LEU A 406 -9.43 23.92 16.35
C LEU A 406 -9.63 23.87 17.87
N TRP A 407 -10.63 23.12 18.31
CA TRP A 407 -10.81 22.80 19.72
C TRP A 407 -10.25 21.42 20.09
N TRP A 408 -10.17 20.51 19.12
CA TRP A 408 -9.66 19.15 19.28
C TRP A 408 -8.19 19.04 18.88
N GLY A 409 -7.33 18.72 19.85
CA GLY A 409 -5.88 18.56 19.67
C GLY A 409 -5.08 18.96 20.90
N HIS A 410 -3.77 18.88 20.81
CA HIS A 410 -2.84 19.35 21.84
C HIS A 410 -2.85 20.85 21.89
N ARG A 411 -3.31 21.42 22.99
CA ARG A 411 -3.35 22.86 23.17
C ARG A 411 -1.95 23.42 23.28
N ILE A 412 -1.67 24.55 22.62
CA ILE A 412 -0.37 25.19 22.64
C ILE A 412 -0.01 25.62 24.08
N PRO A 413 1.17 25.23 24.63
CA PRO A 413 1.56 25.48 26.01
C PRO A 413 2.16 26.86 26.21
N ALA A 414 1.43 27.89 25.81
CA ALA A 414 1.77 29.30 25.93
C ALA A 414 0.62 30.05 26.58
N TRP A 415 0.95 30.99 27.52
CA TRP A 415 -0.01 31.79 28.28
C TRP A 415 0.32 33.25 28.15
N TYR A 416 -0.67 34.06 27.86
CA TYR A 416 -0.56 35.51 27.67
C TYR A 416 -1.02 36.23 28.92
N CYS A 417 -0.16 37.02 29.50
CA CYS A 417 -0.52 37.89 30.64
C CYS A 417 -1.29 39.10 30.15
N LYS A 418 -2.51 39.29 30.65
CA LYS A 418 -3.34 40.46 30.32
C LYS A 418 -2.89 41.74 30.98
N ASP A 419 -2.07 41.67 32.04
CA ASP A 419 -1.61 42.82 32.80
C ASP A 419 -0.30 43.41 32.28
N CYS A 420 0.65 42.57 31.83
CA CYS A 420 1.94 43.05 31.30
C CYS A 420 2.25 42.69 29.84
N GLY A 421 1.40 41.90 29.19
CA GLY A 421 1.60 41.46 27.81
C GLY A 421 2.67 40.37 27.62
N HIS A 422 3.32 39.92 28.70
CA HIS A 422 4.34 38.89 28.60
C HIS A 422 3.72 37.54 28.28
N MET A 423 4.43 36.72 27.45
CA MET A 423 4.04 35.37 27.11
C MET A 423 4.91 34.35 27.86
N THR A 424 4.29 33.53 28.67
CA THR A 424 4.93 32.41 29.38
C THR A 424 4.76 31.12 28.62
N VAL A 425 5.85 30.42 28.31
CA VAL A 425 5.83 29.09 27.68
C VAL A 425 6.33 28.07 28.69
N SER A 426 5.54 27.04 28.99
CA SER A 426 5.82 26.15 30.11
C SER A 426 5.48 24.68 29.83
N ARG A 427 6.27 23.77 30.41
CA ARG A 427 6.04 22.32 30.41
C ARG A 427 4.81 21.91 31.21
N GLU A 428 4.54 22.66 32.27
CA GLU A 428 3.36 22.49 33.13
C GLU A 428 2.35 23.61 32.87
N ASP A 429 1.10 23.41 33.28
CA ASP A 429 0.09 24.48 33.16
C ASP A 429 0.49 25.68 34.03
N ALA A 430 0.71 26.82 33.38
CA ALA A 430 1.08 28.04 34.09
C ALA A 430 -0.08 28.54 34.97
N THR A 431 0.22 28.89 36.19
CA THR A 431 -0.74 29.45 37.17
C THR A 431 -0.57 30.94 37.37
N GLU A 432 0.57 31.50 36.96
CA GLU A 432 0.91 32.92 37.00
C GLU A 432 1.90 33.29 35.88
N CYS A 433 1.96 34.56 35.57
CA CYS A 433 2.92 35.15 34.62
C CYS A 433 4.35 35.02 35.17
N GLU A 434 5.26 34.48 34.40
CA GLU A 434 6.67 34.34 34.79
C GLU A 434 7.38 35.71 35.00
N HIS A 435 6.90 36.77 34.36
CA HIS A 435 7.51 38.12 34.45
C HIS A 435 6.95 38.96 35.57
N CYS A 436 5.62 39.07 35.77
CA CYS A 436 5.00 39.96 36.71
C CYS A 436 4.20 39.26 37.82
N HIS A 437 4.20 37.92 37.84
CA HIS A 437 3.50 37.05 38.81
C HIS A 437 1.98 37.28 38.88
N SER A 438 1.40 37.95 37.87
CA SER A 438 -0.05 38.11 37.77
C SER A 438 -0.70 36.76 37.45
N ARG A 439 -1.86 36.49 38.05
CA ARG A 439 -2.70 35.30 37.72
C ARG A 439 -3.70 35.60 36.61
N ASN A 440 -3.71 36.79 36.06
CA ASN A 440 -4.55 37.19 34.94
C ASN A 440 -3.90 36.76 33.61
N ILE A 441 -3.76 35.45 33.44
CA ILE A 441 -3.18 34.81 32.25
C ILE A 441 -4.23 34.01 31.50
N GLU A 442 -4.08 33.94 30.19
CA GLU A 442 -4.94 33.13 29.30
C GLU A 442 -4.09 32.26 28.42
N GLN A 443 -4.41 30.99 28.39
CA GLN A 443 -3.72 30.04 27.49
C GLN A 443 -4.08 30.30 26.02
N ASP A 444 -3.12 30.15 25.12
CA ASP A 444 -3.31 30.21 23.67
C ASP A 444 -4.53 29.37 23.27
N PRO A 445 -5.51 29.93 22.52
CA PRO A 445 -6.73 29.22 22.16
C PRO A 445 -6.49 28.09 21.13
N ASP A 446 -5.37 28.16 20.39
CA ASP A 446 -5.06 27.27 19.31
C ASP A 446 -4.51 25.93 19.80
N VAL A 447 -4.60 24.92 18.94
CA VAL A 447 -3.97 23.60 19.13
C VAL A 447 -2.85 23.41 18.13
N LEU A 448 -1.96 22.47 18.41
CA LEU A 448 -0.90 22.07 17.49
C LEU A 448 -1.44 21.26 16.32
N ASP A 449 -0.79 21.39 15.19
CA ASP A 449 -0.99 20.49 14.03
C ASP A 449 -0.88 19.03 14.45
N THR A 450 -1.79 18.19 13.98
CA THR A 450 -1.77 16.75 14.24
C THR A 450 -0.42 16.11 13.93
N TRP A 451 0.23 16.57 12.85
CA TRP A 451 1.54 16.07 12.44
C TRP A 451 2.67 16.41 13.42
N PHE A 452 2.47 17.36 14.32
CA PHE A 452 3.44 17.69 15.37
C PHE A 452 3.55 16.56 16.40
N SER A 453 2.44 16.05 16.88
CA SER A 453 2.43 14.89 17.80
C SER A 453 2.76 13.59 17.08
N SER A 454 2.24 13.39 15.86
CA SER A 454 2.51 12.19 15.05
C SER A 454 3.98 12.05 14.66
N ALA A 455 4.72 13.17 14.54
CA ALA A 455 6.17 13.18 14.30
C ALA A 455 6.99 12.61 15.46
N LEU A 456 6.46 12.57 16.67
CA LEU A 456 7.14 12.06 17.85
C LEU A 456 6.88 10.56 18.08
N TRP A 457 6.02 9.96 17.30
CA TRP A 457 5.47 8.62 17.49
C TRP A 457 6.52 7.53 17.76
N PRO A 458 7.67 7.43 17.05
CA PRO A 458 8.66 6.39 17.30
C PRO A 458 9.28 6.40 18.70
N PHE A 459 9.31 7.50 19.37
CA PHE A 459 9.96 7.65 20.67
C PHE A 459 9.01 8.11 21.80
N SER A 460 7.98 8.88 21.49
CA SER A 460 6.97 9.26 22.48
C SER A 460 6.19 8.05 23.00
N THR A 461 5.90 7.07 22.12
CA THR A 461 5.22 5.82 22.47
C THR A 461 6.02 4.94 23.43
N LEU A 462 7.33 5.06 23.43
CA LEU A 462 8.26 4.35 24.29
C LEU A 462 8.59 5.10 25.60
N GLY A 463 7.96 6.28 25.80
CA GLY A 463 7.98 7.02 27.05
C GLY A 463 8.91 8.23 27.08
N TRP A 464 9.59 8.59 25.96
CA TRP A 464 10.33 9.86 25.93
C TRP A 464 9.40 11.05 26.30
N PRO A 465 9.86 12.05 27.08
CA PRO A 465 11.24 12.38 27.46
C PRO A 465 11.81 11.61 28.65
N ASP A 466 11.04 10.74 29.30
CA ASP A 466 11.55 9.95 30.41
C ASP A 466 12.52 8.87 29.88
N LYS A 467 13.51 8.54 30.68
CA LYS A 467 14.44 7.45 30.40
C LYS A 467 13.82 6.12 30.81
N THR A 468 12.99 5.56 29.94
CA THR A 468 12.33 4.28 30.18
C THR A 468 13.20 3.13 29.68
N ALA A 469 13.06 1.95 30.31
CA ALA A 469 13.74 0.76 29.84
C ALA A 469 13.26 0.31 28.43
N ASP A 470 12.02 0.61 28.05
CA ASP A 470 11.50 0.34 26.71
C ASP A 470 12.17 1.24 25.67
N LEU A 471 12.35 2.55 25.98
CA LEU A 471 13.07 3.48 25.11
C LEU A 471 14.54 3.06 24.92
N ASP A 472 15.21 2.65 25.98
CA ASP A 472 16.62 2.24 25.92
C ASP A 472 16.81 0.95 25.10
N TYR A 473 15.82 0.02 25.09
CA TYR A 473 15.94 -1.26 24.44
C TYR A 473 15.37 -1.29 23.01
N PHE A 474 14.23 -0.65 22.75
CA PHE A 474 13.48 -0.74 21.49
C PHE A 474 13.68 0.45 20.54
N TYR A 475 14.43 1.50 20.94
CA TYR A 475 14.65 2.69 20.12
C TYR A 475 16.14 2.85 19.75
N PRO A 476 16.50 3.20 18.50
CA PRO A 476 15.66 3.45 17.33
C PRO A 476 14.85 2.24 16.88
N THR A 477 13.71 2.46 16.20
CA THR A 477 12.93 1.35 15.63
C THR A 477 13.60 0.82 14.36
N ASP A 478 13.25 -0.38 13.91
CA ASP A 478 13.93 -1.01 12.78
C ASP A 478 13.33 -0.64 11.44
N VAL A 479 12.01 -0.77 11.32
CA VAL A 479 11.30 -0.53 10.07
C VAL A 479 10.08 0.33 10.32
N LEU A 480 9.94 1.39 9.53
CA LEU A 480 8.70 2.12 9.37
C LEU A 480 8.04 1.68 8.07
N VAL A 481 6.80 1.20 8.12
CA VAL A 481 6.00 0.86 6.93
C VAL A 481 4.98 1.96 6.70
N THR A 482 4.85 2.46 5.47
CA THR A 482 3.86 3.51 5.15
C THR A 482 3.65 3.65 3.65
N GLY A 483 2.53 4.29 3.25
CA GLY A 483 2.28 4.69 1.87
C GLY A 483 3.17 5.85 1.41
N TYR A 484 3.44 5.92 0.11
CA TYR A 484 4.27 7.00 -0.45
C TYR A 484 3.61 8.39 -0.34
N ASP A 485 2.30 8.45 -0.18
CA ASP A 485 1.54 9.70 -0.14
C ASP A 485 1.71 10.49 1.17
N ILE A 486 2.29 9.90 2.22
CA ILE A 486 2.58 10.58 3.49
C ILE A 486 4.07 10.71 3.83
N ILE A 487 4.96 10.57 2.85
CA ILE A 487 6.42 10.78 3.06
C ILE A 487 6.68 12.18 3.65
N PHE A 488 6.08 13.22 3.07
CA PHE A 488 6.28 14.61 3.51
C PHE A 488 5.54 14.94 4.80
N PHE A 489 4.34 14.37 4.96
CA PHE A 489 3.50 14.64 6.12
C PHE A 489 4.04 13.99 7.39
N TRP A 490 4.57 12.77 7.28
CA TRP A 490 4.89 11.96 8.44
C TRP A 490 6.34 11.51 8.50
N VAL A 491 6.86 10.85 7.46
CA VAL A 491 8.23 10.29 7.49
C VAL A 491 9.27 11.39 7.71
N ALA A 492 9.24 12.45 6.92
CA ALA A 492 10.19 13.56 7.03
C ALA A 492 10.12 14.22 8.40
N ARG A 493 8.88 14.42 8.92
CA ARG A 493 8.66 15.03 10.22
C ARG A 493 9.17 14.16 11.37
N MET A 494 9.01 12.84 11.30
CA MET A 494 9.60 11.93 12.28
C MET A 494 11.12 11.99 12.28
N ILE A 495 11.74 12.03 11.09
CA ILE A 495 13.21 12.06 10.98
C ILE A 495 13.77 13.32 11.62
N PHE A 496 13.33 14.52 11.22
CA PHE A 496 13.90 15.73 11.79
C PHE A 496 13.55 15.92 13.28
N SER A 497 12.35 15.52 13.72
CA SER A 497 11.97 15.62 15.12
C SER A 497 12.80 14.69 16.01
N ALA A 498 13.04 13.47 15.57
CA ALA A 498 13.86 12.51 16.30
C ALA A 498 15.33 12.95 16.36
N CYS A 499 15.91 13.38 15.24
CA CYS A 499 17.28 13.90 15.21
C CYS A 499 17.45 15.08 16.18
N GLU A 500 16.47 15.99 16.24
CA GLU A 500 16.52 17.13 17.14
C GLU A 500 16.34 16.75 18.61
N GLN A 501 15.39 15.85 18.94
CA GLN A 501 15.02 15.56 20.31
C GLN A 501 15.82 14.42 20.96
N THR A 502 16.21 13.40 20.16
CA THR A 502 16.90 12.21 20.66
C THR A 502 18.34 12.10 20.19
N HIS A 503 18.75 12.94 19.24
CA HIS A 503 20.07 12.89 18.58
C HIS A 503 20.35 11.56 17.88
N LYS A 504 19.30 10.86 17.47
CA LYS A 504 19.33 9.59 16.72
C LYS A 504 18.23 9.60 15.64
N PRO A 505 18.42 8.90 14.51
CA PRO A 505 17.33 8.70 13.58
C PRO A 505 16.21 7.87 14.25
N PRO A 506 14.95 8.05 13.83
CA PRO A 506 13.81 7.36 14.48
C PRO A 506 13.70 5.88 14.11
N PHE A 507 14.22 5.50 12.95
CA PHE A 507 14.20 4.16 12.35
C PHE A 507 15.33 3.98 11.35
N HIS A 508 15.65 2.71 11.04
CA HIS A 508 16.71 2.39 10.07
C HIS A 508 16.19 2.26 8.64
N THR A 509 15.00 1.72 8.46
CA THR A 509 14.41 1.48 7.14
C THR A 509 13.02 2.09 7.04
N VAL A 510 12.75 2.77 5.92
CA VAL A 510 11.42 3.23 5.52
C VAL A 510 10.94 2.35 4.37
N LEU A 511 10.09 1.39 4.67
CA LEU A 511 9.48 0.51 3.68
C LEU A 511 8.22 1.17 3.14
N ILE A 512 8.30 1.63 1.90
CA ILE A 512 7.20 2.30 1.21
C ILE A 512 6.37 1.28 0.44
N HIS A 513 5.07 1.29 0.68
CA HIS A 513 4.11 0.55 -0.14
C HIS A 513 3.32 1.47 -1.07
N GLY A 514 2.74 0.89 -2.13
CA GLY A 514 1.83 1.58 -3.03
C GLY A 514 0.39 1.62 -2.49
N LEU A 515 -0.50 2.23 -3.24
CA LEU A 515 -1.92 2.32 -2.90
C LEU A 515 -2.70 1.14 -3.50
N ILE A 516 -3.72 0.68 -2.77
CA ILE A 516 -4.68 -0.26 -3.33
C ILE A 516 -5.72 0.51 -4.15
N ARG A 517 -5.90 0.07 -5.40
CA ARG A 517 -6.82 0.64 -6.37
C ARG A 517 -7.93 -0.34 -6.74
N ASP A 518 -9.03 0.18 -7.25
CA ASP A 518 -10.10 -0.65 -7.80
C ASP A 518 -9.67 -1.38 -9.10
N PRO A 519 -10.47 -2.31 -9.64
CA PRO A 519 -10.13 -3.01 -10.88
C PRO A 519 -9.88 -2.10 -12.07
N GLN A 520 -10.44 -0.88 -12.09
CA GLN A 520 -10.27 0.14 -13.13
C GLN A 520 -9.02 1.01 -12.90
N GLY A 521 -8.30 0.83 -11.78
CA GLY A 521 -7.11 1.58 -11.42
C GLY A 521 -7.38 2.92 -10.73
N LYS A 522 -8.61 3.20 -10.29
CA LYS A 522 -8.96 4.41 -9.53
C LYS A 522 -8.66 4.21 -8.04
N LYS A 523 -8.26 5.28 -7.35
CA LYS A 523 -8.11 5.29 -5.90
C LYS A 523 -9.44 4.93 -5.24
N MET A 524 -9.43 3.96 -4.34
CA MET A 524 -10.62 3.58 -3.58
C MET A 524 -10.93 4.61 -2.50
N SER A 525 -12.21 5.00 -2.42
CA SER A 525 -12.70 5.83 -1.31
C SER A 525 -14.18 5.53 -1.02
N LYS A 526 -14.61 5.79 0.21
CA LYS A 526 -16.02 5.63 0.58
C LYS A 526 -16.91 6.63 -0.17
N SER A 527 -16.42 7.84 -0.41
CA SER A 527 -17.15 8.89 -1.15
C SER A 527 -17.34 8.56 -2.63
N ALA A 528 -16.41 7.83 -3.23
CA ALA A 528 -16.52 7.36 -4.62
C ALA A 528 -17.38 6.10 -4.78
N GLY A 529 -17.79 5.46 -3.68
CA GLY A 529 -18.61 4.23 -3.69
C GLY A 529 -17.88 2.97 -4.19
N ASN A 530 -16.57 3.04 -4.41
CA ASN A 530 -15.72 1.92 -4.84
C ASN A 530 -14.85 1.35 -3.71
N GLY A 531 -15.05 1.79 -2.47
CA GLY A 531 -14.32 1.30 -1.30
C GLY A 531 -14.80 -0.10 -0.90
N VAL A 532 -13.86 -1.00 -0.65
CA VAL A 532 -14.12 -2.36 -0.15
C VAL A 532 -13.81 -2.39 1.36
N ASP A 533 -14.74 -2.93 2.14
CA ASP A 533 -14.57 -3.13 3.58
C ASP A 533 -13.75 -4.41 3.81
N PRO A 534 -12.58 -4.34 4.48
CA PRO A 534 -11.78 -5.53 4.75
C PRO A 534 -12.51 -6.54 5.64
N ILE A 535 -13.38 -6.10 6.53
CA ILE A 535 -14.16 -7.01 7.40
C ILE A 535 -15.17 -7.82 6.59
N GLU A 536 -15.83 -7.20 5.60
CA GLU A 536 -16.69 -7.94 4.68
C GLU A 536 -15.93 -9.03 3.91
N MET A 537 -14.69 -8.73 3.50
CA MET A 537 -13.85 -9.72 2.81
C MET A 537 -13.44 -10.86 3.76
N ILE A 538 -13.12 -10.54 5.01
CA ILE A 538 -12.79 -11.53 6.04
C ILE A 538 -14.01 -12.41 6.31
N ASP A 539 -15.19 -11.83 6.47
CA ASP A 539 -16.45 -12.56 6.70
C ASP A 539 -16.81 -13.50 5.54
N ARG A 540 -16.41 -13.17 4.30
CA ARG A 540 -16.71 -14.02 3.11
C ARG A 540 -15.65 -15.08 2.84
N PHE A 541 -14.39 -14.80 3.10
CA PHE A 541 -13.27 -15.62 2.62
C PHE A 541 -12.28 -16.03 3.71
N GLY A 542 -12.33 -15.43 4.90
CA GLY A 542 -11.35 -15.56 5.97
C GLY A 542 -10.22 -14.55 5.90
N ALA A 543 -9.63 -14.26 7.07
CA ALA A 543 -8.51 -13.31 7.20
C ALA A 543 -7.27 -13.77 6.43
N ASP A 544 -6.92 -15.06 6.49
CA ASP A 544 -5.78 -15.62 5.77
C ASP A 544 -5.89 -15.42 4.25
N ALA A 545 -7.08 -15.61 3.68
CA ALA A 545 -7.30 -15.43 2.24
C ALA A 545 -7.16 -13.97 1.82
N LEU A 546 -7.66 -13.02 2.63
CA LEU A 546 -7.48 -11.59 2.37
C LEU A 546 -6.00 -11.20 2.45
N ARG A 547 -5.32 -11.56 3.54
CA ARG A 547 -3.89 -11.26 3.78
C ARG A 547 -3.01 -11.75 2.63
N PHE A 548 -3.19 -12.99 2.23
CA PHE A 548 -2.41 -13.60 1.17
C PHE A 548 -2.68 -12.97 -0.21
N ASN A 549 -3.95 -12.63 -0.50
CA ASN A 549 -4.33 -11.95 -1.74
C ASN A 549 -3.67 -10.58 -1.89
N ILE A 550 -3.69 -9.75 -0.83
CA ILE A 550 -3.19 -8.38 -0.90
C ILE A 550 -1.65 -8.29 -0.94
N ILE A 551 -0.96 -9.37 -0.54
CA ILE A 551 0.51 -9.43 -0.56
C ILE A 551 1.03 -10.08 -1.84
N THR A 552 0.39 -11.16 -2.32
CA THR A 552 0.88 -11.93 -3.47
C THR A 552 0.93 -11.08 -4.73
N GLY A 553 2.08 -11.08 -5.41
CA GLY A 553 2.32 -10.33 -6.65
C GLY A 553 2.55 -8.83 -6.45
N ASN A 554 2.70 -8.35 -5.22
CA ASN A 554 3.06 -6.99 -4.90
C ASN A 554 4.58 -6.83 -4.75
N SER A 555 5.08 -5.66 -5.18
CA SER A 555 6.46 -5.22 -4.93
C SER A 555 6.45 -3.88 -4.20
N PRO A 556 7.44 -3.57 -3.38
CA PRO A 556 7.52 -2.31 -2.64
C PRO A 556 7.33 -1.07 -3.53
N GLY A 557 6.54 -0.12 -3.04
CA GLY A 557 6.29 1.17 -3.68
C GLY A 557 5.39 1.17 -4.92
N ASN A 558 4.86 0.03 -5.33
CA ASN A 558 3.98 -0.06 -6.49
C ASN A 558 2.51 -0.16 -6.09
N ASP A 559 1.65 0.57 -6.82
CA ASP A 559 0.20 0.45 -6.67
C ASP A 559 -0.28 -0.95 -7.11
N THR A 560 -1.28 -1.47 -6.42
CA THR A 560 -1.89 -2.75 -6.77
C THR A 560 -3.39 -2.61 -6.99
N ARG A 561 -3.95 -3.46 -7.87
CA ARG A 561 -5.40 -3.55 -8.10
C ARG A 561 -5.97 -4.68 -7.27
N PHE A 562 -7.05 -4.39 -6.57
CA PHE A 562 -7.77 -5.38 -5.78
C PHE A 562 -8.88 -6.04 -6.60
N TYR A 563 -8.89 -7.37 -6.60
CA TYR A 563 -9.92 -8.19 -7.23
C TYR A 563 -10.49 -9.16 -6.19
N VAL A 564 -11.81 -9.12 -6.01
CA VAL A 564 -12.53 -10.00 -5.05
C VAL A 564 -12.35 -11.48 -5.42
N GLU A 565 -12.33 -11.80 -6.71
CA GLU A 565 -12.16 -13.16 -7.23
C GLU A 565 -10.82 -13.79 -6.81
N ARG A 566 -9.80 -12.98 -6.58
CA ARG A 566 -8.51 -13.46 -6.06
C ARG A 566 -8.62 -13.91 -4.59
N CYS A 567 -9.47 -13.26 -3.77
CA CYS A 567 -9.73 -13.76 -2.41
C CYS A 567 -10.34 -15.16 -2.43
N GLU A 568 -11.24 -15.43 -3.37
CA GLU A 568 -11.82 -16.77 -3.56
C GLU A 568 -10.76 -17.81 -3.97
N ALA A 569 -9.84 -17.42 -4.86
CA ALA A 569 -8.72 -18.28 -5.24
C ALA A 569 -7.81 -18.60 -4.03
N MET A 570 -7.53 -17.62 -3.18
CA MET A 570 -6.72 -17.82 -1.96
C MET A 570 -7.45 -18.68 -0.90
N ARG A 571 -8.78 -18.54 -0.77
CA ARG A 571 -9.59 -19.48 0.03
C ARG A 571 -9.51 -20.91 -0.49
N ASN A 572 -9.53 -21.09 -1.80
CA ASN A 572 -9.40 -22.41 -2.43
C ASN A 572 -7.99 -22.99 -2.21
N PHE A 573 -6.96 -22.15 -2.23
CA PHE A 573 -5.61 -22.53 -1.85
C PHE A 573 -5.53 -23.00 -0.39
N ALA A 574 -6.12 -22.26 0.55
CA ALA A 574 -6.24 -22.67 1.94
C ALA A 574 -6.91 -24.05 2.07
N ASN A 575 -8.00 -24.27 1.36
CA ASN A 575 -8.68 -25.58 1.34
C ASN A 575 -7.82 -26.70 0.74
N LYS A 576 -6.97 -26.42 -0.27
CA LYS A 576 -6.02 -27.41 -0.82
C LYS A 576 -4.99 -27.81 0.23
N LEU A 577 -4.38 -26.82 0.92
CA LEU A 577 -3.45 -27.09 2.03
C LEU A 577 -4.12 -27.89 3.14
N TRP A 578 -5.34 -27.51 3.54
CA TRP A 578 -6.12 -28.23 4.54
C TRP A 578 -6.35 -29.69 4.18
N ASN A 579 -6.78 -29.96 2.96
CA ASN A 579 -7.02 -31.33 2.50
C ASN A 579 -5.72 -32.15 2.38
N ALA A 580 -4.61 -31.54 1.95
CA ALA A 580 -3.29 -32.16 1.93
C ALA A 580 -2.84 -32.53 3.35
N SER A 581 -3.01 -31.62 4.31
CA SER A 581 -2.68 -31.85 5.73
C SER A 581 -3.54 -32.97 6.32
N ARG A 582 -4.84 -33.00 6.05
CA ARG A 582 -5.73 -34.09 6.46
C ARG A 582 -5.29 -35.45 5.91
N PHE A 583 -4.91 -35.49 4.62
CA PHE A 583 -4.38 -36.71 4.01
C PHE A 583 -3.11 -37.20 4.72
N VAL A 584 -2.17 -36.29 5.00
CA VAL A 584 -0.95 -36.63 5.76
C VAL A 584 -1.33 -37.18 7.14
N MET A 585 -2.14 -36.46 7.91
CA MET A 585 -2.56 -36.86 9.27
C MET A 585 -3.25 -38.23 9.32
N MET A 586 -4.10 -38.57 8.32
CA MET A 586 -4.76 -39.87 8.25
C MET A 586 -3.79 -41.03 8.01
N ASN A 587 -2.58 -40.76 7.55
CA ASN A 587 -1.56 -41.78 7.24
C ASN A 587 -0.39 -41.75 8.24
N LEU A 588 -0.37 -40.83 9.21
CA LEU A 588 0.72 -40.72 10.18
C LEU A 588 0.57 -41.73 11.34
N ASN A 589 1.63 -42.45 11.60
CA ASN A 589 1.82 -43.28 12.83
C ASN A 589 3.02 -42.82 13.67
N VAL A 590 3.78 -41.81 13.20
CA VAL A 590 4.94 -41.22 13.88
C VAL A 590 4.51 -40.10 14.83
N ASN A 591 5.28 -39.87 15.89
CA ASN A 591 4.96 -38.91 16.96
C ASN A 591 5.96 -37.74 17.05
N ASP A 592 6.93 -37.67 16.16
CA ASP A 592 7.94 -36.63 16.09
C ASP A 592 8.23 -36.23 14.61
N CYS A 593 8.87 -35.09 14.44
CA CYS A 593 9.21 -34.53 13.11
C CYS A 593 10.63 -34.89 12.64
N ALA A 594 11.28 -35.90 13.24
CA ALA A 594 12.63 -36.33 12.86
C ALA A 594 12.63 -36.97 11.46
N LEU A 595 13.66 -36.70 10.68
CA LEU A 595 13.87 -37.34 9.39
C LEU A 595 14.28 -38.81 9.56
N PRO A 596 13.94 -39.69 8.62
CA PRO A 596 14.38 -41.07 8.66
C PRO A 596 15.90 -41.19 8.37
N GLU A 597 16.55 -42.24 8.86
CA GLU A 597 17.97 -42.50 8.59
C GLU A 597 18.22 -42.77 7.09
N ARG A 598 17.26 -43.39 6.40
CA ARG A 598 17.33 -43.69 4.98
C ARG A 598 16.33 -42.85 4.17
N LEU A 599 16.86 -42.07 3.22
CA LEU A 599 16.09 -41.29 2.28
C LEU A 599 16.06 -41.95 0.89
N GLU A 600 14.88 -42.07 0.30
CA GLU A 600 14.72 -42.48 -1.09
C GLU A 600 14.89 -41.27 -2.05
N LEU A 601 15.01 -41.54 -3.35
CA LEU A 601 15.23 -40.52 -4.38
C LEU A 601 14.18 -39.39 -4.35
N PRO A 602 12.85 -39.67 -4.26
CA PRO A 602 11.86 -38.59 -4.12
C PRO A 602 11.96 -37.81 -2.81
N ASP A 603 12.45 -38.44 -1.72
CA ASP A 603 12.63 -37.77 -0.46
C ASP A 603 13.75 -36.74 -0.54
N LYS A 604 14.87 -37.13 -1.12
CA LYS A 604 16.00 -36.22 -1.37
C LYS A 604 15.61 -35.09 -2.29
N TRP A 605 14.82 -35.38 -3.34
CA TRP A 605 14.29 -34.37 -4.27
C TRP A 605 13.42 -33.33 -3.52
N VAL A 606 12.41 -33.75 -2.77
CA VAL A 606 11.51 -32.79 -2.10
C VAL A 606 12.23 -32.04 -0.96
N LEU A 607 13.13 -32.69 -0.23
CA LEU A 607 13.92 -32.06 0.81
C LEU A 607 14.88 -31.01 0.24
N SER A 608 15.55 -31.30 -0.89
CA SER A 608 16.42 -30.34 -1.57
C SER A 608 15.64 -29.13 -2.09
N LYS A 609 14.45 -29.36 -2.71
CA LYS A 609 13.54 -28.28 -3.13
C LYS A 609 13.04 -27.42 -1.97
N PHE A 610 12.65 -28.06 -0.87
CA PHE A 610 12.20 -27.36 0.35
C PHE A 610 13.33 -26.54 0.98
N ASN A 611 14.53 -27.11 1.04
CA ASN A 611 15.71 -26.46 1.57
C ASN A 611 16.10 -25.19 0.77
N THR A 612 16.08 -25.28 -0.55
CA THR A 612 16.27 -24.14 -1.45
C THR A 612 15.18 -23.09 -1.23
N LEU A 613 13.91 -23.50 -1.13
CA LEU A 613 12.79 -22.61 -0.84
C LEU A 613 13.00 -21.85 0.48
N ALA A 614 13.42 -22.54 1.55
CA ALA A 614 13.65 -21.93 2.86
C ALA A 614 14.71 -20.81 2.78
N GLY A 615 15.80 -21.03 2.05
CA GLY A 615 16.83 -20.02 1.81
C GLY A 615 16.30 -18.83 0.99
N GLU A 616 15.62 -19.09 -0.12
CA GLU A 616 15.08 -18.05 -1.00
C GLU A 616 13.98 -17.22 -0.33
N VAL A 617 13.09 -17.83 0.45
CA VAL A 617 12.04 -17.11 1.19
C VAL A 617 12.66 -16.16 2.21
N ARG A 618 13.66 -16.59 2.97
CA ARG A 618 14.39 -15.73 3.93
C ARG A 618 15.06 -14.56 3.22
N GLU A 619 15.76 -14.83 2.13
CA GLU A 619 16.42 -13.79 1.33
C GLU A 619 15.43 -12.72 0.84
N ASN A 620 14.26 -13.15 0.35
CA ASN A 620 13.23 -12.23 -0.12
C ASN A 620 12.57 -11.46 1.03
N LEU A 621 12.33 -12.08 2.18
CA LEU A 621 11.82 -11.40 3.39
C LEU A 621 12.81 -10.34 3.89
N ASP A 622 14.11 -10.65 3.94
CA ASP A 622 15.15 -9.72 4.36
C ASP A 622 15.37 -8.56 3.35
N LYS A 623 14.99 -8.76 2.08
CA LYS A 623 14.94 -7.72 1.04
C LYS A 623 13.60 -6.99 0.96
N TYR A 624 12.65 -7.31 1.82
CA TYR A 624 11.27 -6.80 1.81
C TYR A 624 10.46 -7.15 0.55
N GLU A 625 10.85 -8.16 -0.20
CA GLU A 625 10.15 -8.67 -1.38
C GLU A 625 9.09 -9.72 -0.98
N LEU A 626 8.13 -9.29 -0.13
CA LEU A 626 7.15 -10.17 0.49
C LEU A 626 6.27 -10.90 -0.53
N GLY A 627 5.90 -10.22 -1.62
CA GLY A 627 5.08 -10.79 -2.69
C GLY A 627 5.78 -11.93 -3.42
N ILE A 628 7.10 -11.84 -3.61
CA ILE A 628 7.93 -12.92 -4.22
C ILE A 628 8.03 -14.10 -3.25
N ALA A 629 8.28 -13.83 -1.96
CA ALA A 629 8.32 -14.87 -0.94
C ALA A 629 6.99 -15.66 -0.89
N ALA A 630 5.86 -14.94 -0.86
CA ALA A 630 4.52 -15.54 -0.86
C ALA A 630 4.29 -16.42 -2.10
N GLN A 631 4.66 -15.96 -3.29
CA GLN A 631 4.49 -16.71 -4.54
C GLN A 631 5.33 -18.00 -4.56
N LYS A 632 6.60 -17.93 -4.12
CA LYS A 632 7.45 -19.13 -4.02
C LYS A 632 6.89 -20.19 -3.09
N ILE A 633 6.34 -19.78 -1.92
CA ILE A 633 5.68 -20.69 -0.98
C ILE A 633 4.43 -21.31 -1.62
N TYR A 634 3.62 -20.50 -2.30
CA TYR A 634 2.42 -20.95 -3.00
C TYR A 634 2.76 -22.03 -4.05
N ASP A 635 3.72 -21.74 -4.94
CA ASP A 635 4.11 -22.64 -6.02
C ASP A 635 4.67 -23.96 -5.47
N PHE A 636 5.49 -23.90 -4.42
CA PHE A 636 5.99 -25.11 -3.78
C PHE A 636 4.88 -25.97 -3.17
N ILE A 637 3.93 -25.35 -2.46
CA ILE A 637 2.81 -26.09 -1.85
C ILE A 637 1.95 -26.72 -2.92
N TRP A 638 1.60 -25.93 -3.95
CA TRP A 638 0.67 -26.38 -4.98
C TRP A 638 1.31 -27.42 -5.90
N ASP A 639 2.42 -27.07 -6.53
CA ASP A 639 3.01 -27.84 -7.62
C ASP A 639 3.96 -28.94 -7.11
N THR A 640 4.77 -28.66 -6.06
CA THR A 640 5.79 -29.61 -5.60
C THR A 640 5.24 -30.56 -4.54
N TYR A 641 4.67 -30.02 -3.47
CA TYR A 641 4.22 -30.86 -2.35
C TYR A 641 2.92 -31.60 -2.66
N CYS A 642 1.85 -30.87 -3.05
CA CYS A 642 0.53 -31.47 -3.26
C CYS A 642 0.45 -32.31 -4.54
N ASP A 643 0.92 -31.76 -5.69
CA ASP A 643 0.73 -32.42 -6.97
C ASP A 643 1.73 -33.54 -7.25
N TRP A 644 2.91 -33.48 -6.61
CA TRP A 644 3.94 -34.48 -6.80
C TRP A 644 4.25 -35.29 -5.55
N TYR A 645 4.80 -34.68 -4.49
CA TYR A 645 5.37 -35.47 -3.40
C TYR A 645 4.34 -36.34 -2.68
N ILE A 646 3.15 -35.80 -2.39
CA ILE A 646 2.05 -36.58 -1.80
C ILE A 646 1.69 -37.78 -2.69
N GLU A 647 1.60 -37.62 -4.01
CA GLU A 647 1.26 -38.68 -4.94
C GLU A 647 2.37 -39.76 -5.02
N LEU A 648 3.63 -39.33 -4.94
CA LEU A 648 4.78 -40.24 -4.89
C LEU A 648 4.80 -41.06 -3.59
N ALA A 649 4.55 -40.42 -2.45
CA ALA A 649 4.54 -41.07 -1.13
C ALA A 649 3.43 -42.12 -1.00
N LYS A 650 2.29 -41.99 -1.68
CA LYS A 650 1.16 -42.96 -1.64
C LYS A 650 1.57 -44.40 -1.95
N ALA A 651 2.61 -44.60 -2.77
CA ALA A 651 3.10 -45.94 -3.06
C ALA A 651 3.61 -46.67 -1.81
N ARG A 652 4.45 -45.98 -1.04
CA ARG A 652 5.03 -46.46 0.21
C ARG A 652 4.00 -46.50 1.35
N LEU A 653 3.14 -45.50 1.47
CA LEU A 653 2.08 -45.48 2.49
C LEU A 653 1.10 -46.66 2.38
N ASN A 654 0.83 -47.15 1.15
CA ASN A 654 -0.05 -48.29 0.88
C ASN A 654 0.73 -49.60 0.69
N GLY A 655 2.05 -49.57 0.78
CA GLY A 655 2.91 -50.74 0.62
C GLY A 655 2.94 -51.62 1.85
N SER A 656 3.57 -52.82 1.73
CA SER A 656 3.77 -53.77 2.83
C SER A 656 5.08 -53.56 3.58
N ASP A 657 6.00 -52.73 3.05
CA ASP A 657 7.29 -52.39 3.68
C ASP A 657 7.09 -51.33 4.77
N ALA A 658 7.26 -51.75 6.02
CA ALA A 658 7.02 -50.88 7.16
C ALA A 658 8.08 -49.75 7.28
N GLU A 659 9.35 -50.04 6.93
CA GLU A 659 10.44 -49.05 6.99
C GLU A 659 10.25 -48.00 5.88
N ALA A 660 9.95 -48.42 4.66
CA ALA A 660 9.65 -47.51 3.57
C ALA A 660 8.42 -46.61 3.87
N ARG A 661 7.42 -47.21 4.52
CA ARG A 661 6.21 -46.46 4.94
C ARG A 661 6.55 -45.42 5.98
N GLU A 662 7.23 -45.79 7.07
CA GLU A 662 7.64 -44.86 8.14
C GLU A 662 8.54 -43.76 7.58
N GLY A 663 9.47 -44.09 6.67
CA GLY A 663 10.30 -43.09 5.98
C GLY A 663 9.44 -42.04 5.23
N ALA A 664 8.41 -42.50 4.51
CA ALA A 664 7.49 -41.58 3.82
C ALA A 664 6.66 -40.72 4.76
N GLU A 665 6.17 -41.30 5.88
CA GLU A 665 5.41 -40.55 6.91
C GLU A 665 6.26 -39.44 7.53
N ARG A 666 7.53 -39.73 7.89
CA ARG A 666 8.46 -38.75 8.47
C ARG A 666 8.78 -37.61 7.52
N VAL A 667 9.10 -37.88 6.25
CA VAL A 667 9.41 -36.82 5.30
C VAL A 667 8.16 -35.98 4.95
N LEU A 668 6.98 -36.61 4.83
CA LEU A 668 5.72 -35.87 4.66
C LEU A 668 5.46 -34.91 5.80
N LEU A 669 5.64 -35.37 7.05
CA LEU A 669 5.44 -34.55 8.25
C LEU A 669 6.49 -33.45 8.37
N TYR A 670 7.77 -33.74 8.11
CA TYR A 670 8.87 -32.78 8.14
C TYR A 670 8.62 -31.62 7.15
N VAL A 671 8.31 -31.95 5.90
CA VAL A 671 8.06 -30.95 4.87
C VAL A 671 6.77 -30.16 5.15
N LEU A 672 5.70 -30.83 5.61
CA LEU A 672 4.46 -30.14 6.02
C LEU A 672 4.73 -29.16 7.16
N THR A 673 5.42 -29.56 8.20
CA THR A 673 5.79 -28.67 9.33
C THR A 673 6.61 -27.48 8.85
N GLY A 674 7.57 -27.71 7.95
CA GLY A 674 8.36 -26.65 7.33
C GLY A 674 7.52 -25.68 6.50
N ILE A 675 6.58 -26.18 5.69
CA ILE A 675 5.61 -25.40 4.93
C ILE A 675 4.78 -24.51 5.86
N LEU A 676 4.24 -25.07 6.94
CA LEU A 676 3.44 -24.33 7.92
C LEU A 676 4.26 -23.21 8.54
N LYS A 677 5.52 -23.44 8.88
CA LYS A 677 6.44 -22.42 9.41
C LYS A 677 6.71 -21.32 8.40
N LEU A 678 6.99 -21.64 7.12
CA LEU A 678 7.24 -20.64 6.08
C LEU A 678 6.00 -19.79 5.76
N LEU A 679 4.81 -20.41 5.74
CA LEU A 679 3.55 -19.76 5.39
C LEU A 679 2.94 -18.98 6.56
N HIS A 680 3.29 -19.29 7.81
CA HIS A 680 2.66 -18.70 9.01
C HIS A 680 2.63 -17.16 9.02
N PRO A 681 3.69 -16.42 8.65
CA PRO A 681 3.63 -14.97 8.59
C PRO A 681 2.54 -14.43 7.67
N PHE A 682 2.22 -15.15 6.61
CA PHE A 682 1.26 -14.77 5.58
C PHE A 682 -0.18 -15.22 5.87
N MET A 683 -0.35 -16.47 6.29
CA MET A 683 -1.62 -17.13 6.59
C MET A 683 -1.60 -17.75 8.00
N PRO A 684 -1.64 -16.90 9.04
CA PRO A 684 -1.33 -17.35 10.39
C PRO A 684 -2.37 -18.30 11.00
N TYR A 685 -3.64 -18.18 10.66
CA TYR A 685 -4.70 -18.93 11.31
C TYR A 685 -4.75 -20.40 10.88
N ILE A 686 -4.81 -20.66 9.58
CA ILE A 686 -4.85 -22.03 9.07
C ILE A 686 -3.59 -22.81 9.40
N THR A 687 -2.44 -22.12 9.34
CA THR A 687 -1.15 -22.75 9.64
C THR A 687 -1.05 -23.13 11.11
N GLU A 688 -1.48 -22.27 12.03
CA GLU A 688 -1.52 -22.58 13.46
C GLU A 688 -2.50 -23.72 13.76
N GLU A 689 -3.73 -23.72 13.22
CA GLU A 689 -4.70 -24.78 13.47
C GLU A 689 -4.22 -26.14 12.98
N ILE A 690 -3.53 -26.21 11.84
CA ILE A 690 -2.94 -27.44 11.33
C ILE A 690 -1.78 -27.87 12.24
N TYR A 691 -0.91 -26.94 12.63
CA TYR A 691 0.24 -27.21 13.49
C TYR A 691 -0.18 -27.79 14.83
N GLN A 692 -1.23 -27.26 15.46
CA GLN A 692 -1.79 -27.76 16.69
C GLN A 692 -2.42 -29.17 16.58
N ALA A 693 -2.63 -29.66 15.37
CA ALA A 693 -3.24 -30.96 15.12
C ALA A 693 -2.22 -32.06 14.77
N ILE A 694 -1.01 -31.70 14.35
CA ILE A 694 0.10 -32.62 14.02
C ILE A 694 1.10 -32.70 15.18
N PRO A 695 2.01 -33.72 15.24
CA PRO A 695 3.15 -33.70 16.15
C PRO A 695 4.00 -32.44 15.98
N HIS A 696 4.34 -31.77 17.09
CA HIS A 696 5.09 -30.52 17.08
C HIS A 696 5.96 -30.35 18.32
N GLU A 697 6.98 -29.48 18.25
CA GLU A 697 7.98 -29.26 19.30
C GLU A 697 7.66 -28.04 20.16
N CYS A 698 7.10 -26.97 19.59
CA CYS A 698 6.77 -25.74 20.29
C CYS A 698 5.28 -25.67 20.63
N GLU A 699 4.92 -24.99 21.70
CA GLU A 699 3.52 -24.81 22.15
C GLU A 699 2.64 -24.11 21.10
N ALA A 700 3.23 -23.22 20.32
CA ALA A 700 2.55 -22.50 19.24
C ALA A 700 3.49 -22.30 18.06
N LEU A 701 2.92 -22.26 16.86
CA LEU A 701 3.67 -22.04 15.62
C LEU A 701 4.31 -20.64 15.56
N ILE A 702 3.62 -19.65 16.10
CA ILE A 702 4.07 -18.26 16.12
C ILE A 702 5.42 -18.05 16.82
N ILE A 703 5.84 -18.97 17.69
CA ILE A 703 7.14 -18.95 18.40
C ILE A 703 8.07 -20.07 17.93
N ALA A 704 7.65 -20.89 16.98
CA ALA A 704 8.50 -21.96 16.44
C ALA A 704 9.62 -21.38 15.55
N PRO A 705 10.83 -21.97 15.56
CA PRO A 705 11.94 -21.48 14.74
C PRO A 705 11.61 -21.45 13.26
N TYR A 706 11.89 -20.31 12.59
CA TYR A 706 11.70 -20.17 11.14
C TYR A 706 12.71 -21.01 10.37
N PRO A 707 12.31 -21.74 9.30
CA PRO A 707 13.22 -22.62 8.56
C PRO A 707 14.42 -21.86 7.97
N LYS A 708 15.58 -22.51 8.02
CA LYS A 708 16.85 -22.01 7.46
C LYS A 708 17.36 -23.01 6.43
N TYR A 709 18.16 -22.53 5.48
CA TYR A 709 18.89 -23.39 4.58
C TYR A 709 19.89 -24.25 5.39
N ASP A 710 19.91 -25.57 5.11
CA ASP A 710 20.80 -26.54 5.72
C ASP A 710 21.58 -27.28 4.63
N GLU A 711 22.89 -27.18 4.62
CA GLU A 711 23.76 -27.85 3.64
C GLU A 711 23.58 -29.38 3.64
N ALA A 712 23.23 -29.96 4.78
CA ALA A 712 23.00 -31.41 4.90
C ALA A 712 21.76 -31.89 4.15
N LEU A 713 20.84 -31.00 3.81
CA LEU A 713 19.61 -31.29 3.06
C LEU A 713 19.67 -30.85 1.59
N SER A 714 20.86 -30.54 1.08
CA SER A 714 21.09 -30.19 -0.33
C SER A 714 21.48 -31.42 -1.12
N PHE A 715 20.65 -31.85 -2.07
CA PHE A 715 20.85 -33.05 -2.90
C PHE A 715 20.73 -32.69 -4.40
N PRO A 716 21.61 -31.85 -4.96
CA PRO A 716 21.43 -31.31 -6.32
C PRO A 716 21.51 -32.38 -7.41
N ALA A 717 22.32 -33.45 -7.21
CA ALA A 717 22.44 -34.54 -8.16
C ALA A 717 21.17 -35.41 -8.20
N GLU A 718 20.62 -35.75 -7.05
CA GLU A 718 19.38 -36.51 -6.93
C GLU A 718 18.18 -35.67 -7.37
N GLU A 719 18.20 -34.39 -7.11
CA GLU A 719 17.18 -33.43 -7.60
C GLU A 719 17.15 -33.42 -9.12
N GLN A 720 18.30 -33.23 -9.78
CA GLN A 720 18.41 -33.24 -11.24
C GLN A 720 17.97 -34.61 -11.82
N SER A 721 18.42 -35.69 -11.22
CA SER A 721 18.06 -37.05 -11.66
C SER A 721 16.55 -37.29 -11.60
N PHE A 722 15.89 -36.86 -10.49
CA PHE A 722 14.46 -37.08 -10.35
C PHE A 722 13.63 -36.15 -11.26
N GLU A 723 14.08 -34.95 -11.57
CA GLU A 723 13.43 -34.07 -12.55
C GLU A 723 13.34 -34.72 -13.96
N LEU A 724 14.37 -35.50 -14.37
CA LEU A 724 14.32 -36.23 -15.64
C LEU A 724 13.18 -37.28 -15.65
N VAL A 725 12.98 -37.98 -14.54
CA VAL A 725 11.88 -38.94 -14.35
C VAL A 725 10.53 -38.24 -14.39
N MET A 726 10.42 -37.09 -13.73
CA MET A 726 9.19 -36.28 -13.73
C MET A 726 8.84 -35.75 -15.11
N ASP A 727 9.84 -35.35 -15.91
CA ASP A 727 9.66 -34.90 -17.29
C ASP A 727 9.12 -36.01 -18.17
N ALA A 728 9.64 -37.24 -18.02
CA ALA A 728 9.12 -38.40 -18.71
C ALA A 728 7.66 -38.68 -18.32
N ILE A 729 7.32 -38.62 -17.02
CA ILE A 729 5.95 -38.78 -16.54
C ILE A 729 5.01 -37.73 -17.16
N ARG A 730 5.42 -36.44 -17.14
CA ARG A 730 4.66 -35.33 -17.74
C ARG A 730 4.43 -35.57 -19.24
N ALA A 731 5.49 -35.93 -19.98
CA ALA A 731 5.44 -36.17 -21.41
C ALA A 731 4.51 -37.33 -21.77
N ILE A 732 4.56 -38.46 -21.02
CA ILE A 732 3.65 -39.58 -21.20
C ILE A 732 2.21 -39.17 -20.91
N ARG A 733 1.95 -38.47 -19.80
CA ARG A 733 0.60 -38.00 -19.43
C ARG A 733 0.01 -37.06 -20.47
N SER A 734 0.81 -36.11 -20.99
CA SER A 734 0.39 -35.18 -22.05
C SER A 734 0.02 -35.96 -23.32
N ARG A 735 0.88 -36.88 -23.77
CA ARG A 735 0.60 -37.67 -24.98
C ARG A 735 -0.64 -38.54 -24.84
N ARG A 736 -0.82 -39.18 -23.66
CA ARG A 736 -2.03 -39.96 -23.36
C ARG A 736 -3.29 -39.12 -23.36
N ALA A 737 -3.23 -37.87 -22.83
CA ALA A 737 -4.33 -36.92 -22.85
C ALA A 737 -4.69 -36.50 -24.29
N ASP A 738 -3.69 -36.18 -25.13
CA ASP A 738 -3.86 -35.85 -26.56
C ASP A 738 -4.54 -36.97 -27.34
N MET A 739 -4.26 -38.21 -26.95
CA MET A 739 -4.85 -39.41 -27.54
C MET A 739 -6.17 -39.83 -26.87
N ASN A 740 -6.70 -39.06 -25.91
CA ASN A 740 -7.90 -39.39 -25.13
C ASN A 740 -7.84 -40.77 -24.47
N VAL A 741 -6.66 -41.24 -24.03
CA VAL A 741 -6.48 -42.50 -23.33
C VAL A 741 -6.95 -42.39 -21.90
N PRO A 742 -7.95 -43.17 -21.44
CA PRO A 742 -8.42 -43.07 -20.07
C PRO A 742 -7.33 -43.53 -19.07
N PRO A 743 -7.25 -42.93 -17.87
CA PRO A 743 -6.25 -43.29 -16.86
C PRO A 743 -6.27 -44.75 -16.41
N SER A 744 -7.43 -45.39 -16.49
CA SER A 744 -7.60 -46.80 -16.14
C SER A 744 -6.95 -47.76 -17.14
N ARG A 745 -6.67 -47.33 -18.37
CA ARG A 745 -6.01 -48.13 -19.39
C ARG A 745 -4.49 -48.06 -19.21
N LYS A 746 -3.87 -49.17 -18.90
CA LYS A 746 -2.41 -49.28 -18.71
C LYS A 746 -1.74 -49.73 -20.00
N ALA A 747 -0.55 -49.23 -20.29
CA ALA A 747 0.28 -49.64 -21.43
C ALA A 747 1.74 -49.80 -21.00
N LYS A 748 2.46 -50.71 -21.65
CA LYS A 748 3.91 -50.84 -21.43
C LYS A 748 4.62 -49.54 -21.87
N VAL A 749 5.63 -49.14 -21.11
CA VAL A 749 6.51 -47.99 -21.44
C VAL A 749 7.95 -48.49 -21.58
N ILE A 750 8.55 -48.28 -22.75
CA ILE A 750 9.97 -48.52 -22.96
C ILE A 750 10.67 -47.15 -22.90
N VAL A 751 11.66 -47.03 -22.02
CA VAL A 751 12.46 -45.80 -21.84
C VAL A 751 13.84 -46.02 -22.47
N ALA A 752 14.06 -45.46 -23.65
CA ALA A 752 15.36 -45.51 -24.33
C ALA A 752 16.20 -44.28 -23.96
N THR A 753 17.27 -44.47 -23.18
CA THR A 753 18.04 -43.37 -22.54
C THR A 753 19.51 -43.73 -22.35
N ALA A 754 20.35 -42.68 -22.23
CA ALA A 754 21.74 -42.82 -21.72
C ALA A 754 21.77 -42.79 -20.15
N GLU A 755 20.75 -42.24 -19.51
CA GLU A 755 20.64 -42.08 -18.03
C GLU A 755 19.96 -43.29 -17.38
N LYS A 756 20.50 -44.50 -17.64
CA LYS A 756 19.84 -45.77 -17.26
C LYS A 756 19.58 -45.89 -15.77
N ASP A 757 20.58 -45.57 -14.93
CA ASP A 757 20.48 -45.74 -13.48
C ASP A 757 19.37 -44.88 -12.89
N THR A 758 19.25 -43.63 -13.39
CA THR A 758 18.17 -42.69 -13.08
C THR A 758 16.80 -43.27 -13.39
N PHE A 759 16.61 -43.80 -14.61
CA PHE A 759 15.30 -44.28 -15.04
C PHE A 759 14.96 -45.67 -14.49
N VAL A 760 15.97 -46.54 -14.16
CA VAL A 760 15.75 -47.77 -13.44
C VAL A 760 15.23 -47.46 -12.04
N SER A 761 15.87 -46.52 -11.31
CA SER A 761 15.42 -46.06 -9.99
C SER A 761 14.05 -45.38 -10.06
N GLY A 762 13.76 -44.68 -11.18
CA GLY A 762 12.51 -43.96 -11.46
C GLY A 762 11.35 -44.84 -11.98
N ALA A 763 11.64 -46.05 -12.43
CA ALA A 763 10.65 -46.93 -13.08
C ALA A 763 9.36 -47.17 -12.28
N PRO A 764 9.40 -47.40 -10.94
CA PRO A 764 8.20 -47.59 -10.13
C PRO A 764 7.29 -46.35 -10.12
N TYR A 765 7.86 -45.14 -10.16
CA TYR A 765 7.14 -43.87 -10.18
C TYR A 765 6.52 -43.63 -11.57
N ILE A 766 7.25 -43.91 -12.66
CA ILE A 766 6.71 -43.87 -14.02
C ILE A 766 5.54 -44.85 -14.16
N GLN A 767 5.73 -46.08 -13.69
CA GLN A 767 4.69 -47.12 -13.74
C GLN A 767 3.39 -46.67 -13.08
N ARG A 768 3.51 -46.08 -11.90
CA ARG A 768 2.33 -45.62 -11.13
C ARG A 768 1.71 -44.35 -11.74
N LEU A 769 2.53 -43.31 -11.92
CA LEU A 769 2.04 -41.96 -12.22
C LEU A 769 1.75 -41.73 -13.71
N ALA A 770 2.36 -42.53 -14.61
CA ALA A 770 2.05 -42.48 -16.04
C ALA A 770 1.08 -43.58 -16.50
N SER A 771 0.49 -44.34 -15.55
CA SER A 771 -0.41 -45.46 -15.81
C SER A 771 0.21 -46.52 -16.75
N ALA A 772 1.49 -46.88 -16.46
CA ALA A 772 2.15 -47.93 -17.18
C ALA A 772 1.81 -49.34 -16.59
N SER A 773 1.73 -50.37 -17.43
CA SER A 773 1.64 -51.75 -16.99
C SER A 773 3.00 -52.30 -16.57
N GLU A 774 4.04 -51.92 -17.27
CA GLU A 774 5.45 -52.24 -17.08
C GLU A 774 6.31 -51.10 -17.59
N VAL A 775 7.49 -50.91 -16.99
CA VAL A 775 8.51 -49.94 -17.46
C VAL A 775 9.79 -50.70 -17.76
N GLU A 776 10.27 -50.66 -18.99
CA GLU A 776 11.52 -51.30 -19.45
C GLU A 776 12.54 -50.19 -19.82
N VAL A 777 13.71 -50.19 -19.22
CA VAL A 777 14.77 -49.21 -19.52
C VAL A 777 15.80 -49.86 -20.45
N VAL A 778 16.02 -49.23 -21.62
CA VAL A 778 16.91 -49.71 -22.67
C VAL A 778 17.92 -48.64 -23.09
N ASP A 779 18.91 -49.05 -23.90
CA ASP A 779 19.92 -48.12 -24.43
C ASP A 779 19.32 -47.05 -25.32
N ALA A 780 19.91 -45.85 -25.31
CA ALA A 780 19.48 -44.72 -26.14
C ALA A 780 19.35 -45.02 -27.65
N GLY A 781 20.17 -45.99 -28.15
CA GLY A 781 20.14 -46.45 -29.52
C GLY A 781 19.05 -47.46 -29.86
N TYR A 782 18.15 -47.80 -28.92
CA TYR A 782 17.06 -48.75 -29.13
C TYR A 782 16.15 -48.32 -30.30
N GLU A 783 15.92 -49.20 -31.27
CA GLU A 783 15.05 -48.94 -32.42
C GLU A 783 13.59 -49.26 -32.08
N ALA A 784 12.69 -48.30 -32.33
CA ALA A 784 11.26 -48.50 -32.08
C ALA A 784 10.66 -49.54 -33.04
N ALA A 785 9.92 -50.53 -32.52
CA ALA A 785 9.14 -51.42 -33.33
C ALA A 785 8.01 -50.64 -34.05
N PRO A 786 7.52 -51.14 -35.23
CA PRO A 786 6.32 -50.56 -35.86
C PRO A 786 5.12 -50.57 -34.90
N GLY A 787 4.29 -49.51 -34.95
CA GLY A 787 3.10 -49.39 -34.10
C GLY A 787 3.38 -48.87 -32.67
N MET A 788 4.53 -48.30 -32.44
CA MET A 788 4.87 -47.62 -31.19
C MET A 788 4.57 -46.09 -31.26
N VAL A 789 3.89 -45.60 -30.25
CA VAL A 789 3.78 -44.15 -29.99
C VAL A 789 5.06 -43.69 -29.33
N THR A 790 5.73 -42.73 -29.95
CA THR A 790 7.01 -42.16 -29.44
C THR A 790 6.80 -40.77 -28.88
N VAL A 791 7.33 -40.52 -27.68
CA VAL A 791 7.45 -39.20 -27.08
C VAL A 791 8.92 -38.96 -26.75
N THR A 792 9.45 -37.84 -27.12
CA THR A 792 10.86 -37.48 -26.86
C THR A 792 10.92 -36.38 -25.81
N THR A 793 11.69 -36.65 -24.78
CA THR A 793 12.15 -35.64 -23.81
C THR A 793 13.60 -35.30 -24.11
N HIS A 794 14.15 -34.40 -23.37
CA HIS A 794 15.55 -34.03 -23.52
C HIS A 794 16.52 -35.16 -23.15
N SER A 795 16.13 -36.09 -22.25
CA SER A 795 16.98 -37.19 -21.73
C SER A 795 16.58 -38.59 -22.18
N ALA A 796 15.40 -38.76 -22.75
CA ALA A 796 14.88 -40.10 -23.11
C ALA A 796 13.89 -40.06 -24.28
N ARG A 797 13.80 -41.16 -24.99
CA ARG A 797 12.68 -41.49 -25.88
C ARG A 797 11.76 -42.49 -25.16
N LEU A 798 10.51 -42.17 -25.11
CA LEU A 798 9.46 -42.91 -24.39
C LEU A 798 8.57 -43.56 -25.43
N LEU A 799 8.52 -44.91 -25.44
CA LEU A 799 7.85 -45.70 -26.45
C LEU A 799 6.71 -46.46 -25.80
N MET A 800 5.52 -46.39 -26.38
CA MET A 800 4.31 -47.08 -25.90
C MET A 800 3.62 -47.83 -27.06
N PRO A 801 3.25 -49.11 -26.90
CA PRO A 801 2.50 -49.82 -27.95
C PRO A 801 1.14 -49.17 -28.18
N MET A 802 0.84 -48.76 -29.40
CA MET A 802 -0.43 -48.11 -29.76
C MET A 802 -1.64 -48.99 -29.48
N ALA A 803 -1.51 -50.31 -29.72
CA ALA A 803 -2.56 -51.29 -29.46
C ALA A 803 -2.95 -51.40 -27.97
N GLU A 804 -2.03 -51.04 -27.06
CA GLU A 804 -2.32 -51.02 -25.63
C GLU A 804 -2.97 -49.69 -25.17
N LEU A 805 -2.70 -48.63 -25.91
CA LEU A 805 -3.24 -47.30 -25.59
C LEU A 805 -4.67 -47.10 -26.06
N ILE A 806 -5.00 -47.55 -27.28
CA ILE A 806 -6.32 -47.39 -27.91
C ILE A 806 -6.85 -48.72 -28.42
N ASP A 807 -8.14 -48.83 -28.49
CA ASP A 807 -8.79 -49.94 -29.23
C ASP A 807 -8.74 -49.57 -30.70
N LEU A 808 -7.80 -50.20 -31.43
CA LEU A 808 -7.53 -49.88 -32.84
C LEU A 808 -8.75 -50.05 -33.71
N GLU A 809 -9.58 -51.11 -33.44
CA GLU A 809 -10.80 -51.35 -34.26
C GLU A 809 -11.88 -50.30 -33.93
N ALA A 810 -12.09 -50.00 -32.64
CA ALA A 810 -13.06 -49.01 -32.22
C ALA A 810 -12.67 -47.59 -32.66
N GLU A 811 -11.38 -47.22 -32.59
CA GLU A 811 -10.88 -45.94 -33.03
C GLU A 811 -10.91 -45.82 -34.57
N ARG A 812 -10.56 -46.83 -35.28
CA ARG A 812 -10.72 -46.88 -36.75
C ARG A 812 -12.17 -46.71 -37.17
N ALA A 813 -13.11 -47.36 -36.45
CA ALA A 813 -14.53 -47.19 -36.70
C ALA A 813 -15.01 -45.78 -36.39
N ARG A 814 -14.51 -45.17 -35.31
CA ARG A 814 -14.79 -43.79 -34.91
C ARG A 814 -14.29 -42.79 -35.96
N LEU A 815 -13.01 -42.87 -36.31
CA LEU A 815 -12.38 -42.03 -37.34
C LEU A 815 -13.05 -42.15 -38.71
N ASN A 816 -13.39 -43.36 -39.12
CA ASN A 816 -14.13 -43.58 -40.38
C ASN A 816 -15.53 -42.93 -40.34
N LYS A 817 -16.21 -42.98 -39.18
CA LYS A 817 -17.51 -42.35 -39.03
C LYS A 817 -17.39 -40.81 -39.05
N GLU A 818 -16.36 -40.24 -38.42
CA GLU A 818 -16.07 -38.82 -38.45
C GLU A 818 -15.64 -38.36 -39.85
N LEU A 819 -14.82 -39.15 -40.55
CA LEU A 819 -14.41 -38.92 -41.94
C LEU A 819 -15.63 -38.89 -42.87
N GLU A 820 -16.54 -39.86 -42.73
CA GLU A 820 -17.78 -39.90 -43.52
C GLU A 820 -18.67 -38.66 -43.24
N LYS A 821 -18.75 -38.25 -41.99
CA LYS A 821 -19.48 -37.04 -41.60
C LYS A 821 -18.84 -35.78 -42.21
N ALA A 822 -17.51 -35.65 -42.11
CA ALA A 822 -16.77 -34.51 -42.66
C ALA A 822 -16.88 -34.45 -44.20
N ARG A 823 -16.82 -35.61 -44.88
CA ARG A 823 -17.03 -35.69 -46.34
C ARG A 823 -18.44 -35.26 -46.73
N LYS A 824 -19.48 -35.72 -46.02
CA LYS A 824 -20.87 -35.28 -46.24
C LYS A 824 -21.06 -33.77 -46.02
N GLN A 825 -20.39 -33.20 -45.01
CA GLN A 825 -20.39 -31.76 -44.77
C GLN A 825 -19.71 -31.00 -45.92
N LEU A 826 -18.54 -31.45 -46.37
CA LEU A 826 -17.84 -30.84 -47.51
C LEU A 826 -18.68 -30.88 -48.76
N GLU A 827 -19.27 -32.04 -49.10
CA GLU A 827 -20.14 -32.20 -50.25
C GLU A 827 -21.36 -31.26 -50.22
N ALA A 828 -21.96 -31.08 -49.04
CA ALA A 828 -23.08 -30.16 -48.87
C ALA A 828 -22.67 -28.67 -49.10
N GLN A 829 -21.46 -28.30 -48.64
CA GLN A 829 -20.90 -26.97 -48.79
C GLN A 829 -20.48 -26.71 -50.24
N GLU A 830 -19.82 -27.71 -50.91
CA GLU A 830 -19.45 -27.60 -52.32
C GLU A 830 -20.66 -27.52 -53.21
N LYS A 831 -21.74 -28.26 -52.95
CA LYS A 831 -23.02 -28.16 -53.68
C LYS A 831 -23.65 -26.76 -53.54
N LYS A 832 -23.55 -26.15 -52.32
CA LYS A 832 -24.03 -24.77 -52.16
C LYS A 832 -23.17 -23.78 -52.92
N LEU A 833 -21.85 -23.93 -52.90
CA LEU A 833 -20.90 -23.05 -53.57
C LEU A 833 -20.93 -23.24 -55.12
N ALA A 834 -21.32 -24.40 -55.62
CA ALA A 834 -21.55 -24.68 -57.04
C ALA A 834 -22.89 -24.13 -57.57
N ASN A 835 -23.80 -23.75 -56.71
CA ASN A 835 -25.08 -23.19 -57.11
C ASN A 835 -24.92 -21.71 -57.49
N GLU A 836 -24.88 -21.41 -58.82
CA GLU A 836 -24.71 -20.04 -59.32
C GLU A 836 -25.77 -19.07 -58.80
N SER A 837 -26.98 -19.52 -58.52
CA SER A 837 -28.04 -18.66 -57.98
C SER A 837 -27.83 -18.33 -56.52
N PHE A 838 -27.14 -19.16 -55.77
CA PHE A 838 -26.75 -18.86 -54.41
C PHE A 838 -25.55 -17.90 -54.38
N VAL A 839 -24.51 -18.16 -55.14
CA VAL A 839 -23.27 -17.36 -55.15
C VAL A 839 -23.51 -15.94 -55.68
N SER A 840 -24.46 -15.78 -56.63
CA SER A 840 -24.77 -14.46 -57.23
C SER A 840 -25.76 -13.66 -56.41
N ARG A 841 -26.58 -14.27 -55.52
CA ARG A 841 -27.65 -13.55 -54.78
C ARG A 841 -27.39 -13.41 -53.26
N ALA A 842 -26.54 -14.26 -52.67
CA ALA A 842 -26.21 -14.20 -51.27
C ALA A 842 -25.20 -13.08 -50.97
N PRO A 843 -25.25 -12.41 -49.78
CA PRO A 843 -24.24 -11.46 -49.39
C PRO A 843 -22.83 -12.08 -49.40
N GLU A 844 -21.85 -11.33 -49.86
CA GLU A 844 -20.45 -11.77 -49.99
C GLU A 844 -19.89 -12.40 -48.71
N ALA A 845 -20.24 -11.83 -47.55
CA ALA A 845 -19.85 -12.39 -46.22
C ALA A 845 -20.40 -13.81 -46.02
N VAL A 846 -21.59 -14.17 -46.51
CA VAL A 846 -22.17 -15.49 -46.35
C VAL A 846 -21.49 -16.49 -47.29
N VAL A 847 -21.17 -16.05 -48.53
CA VAL A 847 -20.43 -16.90 -49.49
C VAL A 847 -19.01 -17.19 -48.97
N ASN A 848 -18.33 -16.19 -48.43
CA ASN A 848 -17.01 -16.35 -47.86
C ASN A 848 -17.01 -17.23 -46.57
N ALA A 849 -18.04 -17.15 -45.73
CA ALA A 849 -18.22 -18.05 -44.60
C ALA A 849 -18.41 -19.52 -45.02
N GLU A 850 -19.16 -19.79 -46.11
CA GLU A 850 -19.30 -21.13 -46.63
C GLU A 850 -17.99 -21.66 -47.29
N ARG A 851 -17.20 -20.79 -47.95
CA ARG A 851 -15.84 -21.12 -48.43
C ARG A 851 -14.90 -21.49 -47.30
N GLU A 852 -14.87 -20.70 -46.22
CA GLU A 852 -14.08 -21.03 -45.01
C GLU A 852 -14.48 -22.38 -44.39
N ARG A 853 -15.78 -22.67 -44.33
CA ARG A 853 -16.28 -23.94 -43.82
C ARG A 853 -15.84 -25.10 -44.71
N ALA A 854 -15.86 -24.95 -46.02
CA ALA A 854 -15.38 -25.94 -46.95
C ALA A 854 -13.86 -26.21 -46.79
N GLU A 855 -13.04 -25.15 -46.63
CA GLU A 855 -11.60 -25.30 -46.37
C GLU A 855 -11.30 -25.95 -45.02
N LYS A 856 -12.04 -25.60 -43.99
CA LYS A 856 -11.94 -26.27 -42.67
C LYS A 856 -12.32 -27.76 -42.76
N ALA A 857 -13.36 -28.08 -43.53
CA ALA A 857 -13.76 -29.47 -43.74
C ALA A 857 -12.70 -30.26 -44.53
N LYS A 858 -12.08 -29.68 -45.54
CA LYS A 858 -10.95 -30.32 -46.30
C LYS A 858 -9.76 -30.56 -45.37
N ALA A 859 -9.38 -29.57 -44.56
CA ALA A 859 -8.29 -29.72 -43.59
C ALA A 859 -8.59 -30.84 -42.55
N LEU A 860 -9.85 -30.90 -42.08
CA LEU A 860 -10.28 -31.98 -41.17
C LEU A 860 -10.22 -33.36 -41.83
N ILE A 861 -10.67 -33.47 -43.07
CA ILE A 861 -10.59 -34.73 -43.85
C ILE A 861 -9.14 -35.19 -43.99
N ALA A 862 -8.23 -34.29 -44.40
CA ALA A 862 -6.82 -34.60 -44.53
C ALA A 862 -6.19 -35.09 -43.22
N ASN A 863 -6.53 -34.43 -42.09
CA ASN A 863 -6.08 -34.84 -40.77
C ASN A 863 -6.64 -36.23 -40.37
N LEU A 864 -7.92 -36.48 -40.58
CA LEU A 864 -8.54 -37.77 -40.30
C LEU A 864 -7.98 -38.90 -41.16
N GLU A 865 -7.72 -38.67 -42.46
CA GLU A 865 -7.07 -39.63 -43.35
C GLU A 865 -5.61 -39.88 -42.92
N GLY A 866 -4.89 -38.85 -42.47
CA GLY A 866 -3.57 -38.96 -41.87
C GLY A 866 -3.59 -39.85 -40.62
N SER A 867 -4.51 -39.60 -39.72
CA SER A 867 -4.69 -40.43 -38.52
C SER A 867 -5.05 -41.86 -38.79
N LEU A 868 -5.93 -42.10 -39.78
CA LEU A 868 -6.27 -43.48 -40.23
C LEU A 868 -5.06 -44.20 -40.83
N LYS A 869 -4.17 -43.49 -41.54
CA LYS A 869 -2.95 -44.07 -42.09
C LYS A 869 -1.92 -44.39 -41.00
N GLU A 870 -1.85 -43.61 -39.96
CA GLU A 870 -1.01 -43.89 -38.78
C GLU A 870 -1.49 -45.12 -37.97
N LEU A 871 -2.78 -45.40 -38.01
CA LEU A 871 -3.36 -46.60 -37.37
C LEU A 871 -3.13 -47.90 -38.15
N GLY A 872 -2.50 -47.86 -39.29
CA GLY A 872 -2.15 -49.03 -40.12
C GLY A 872 -3.24 -49.41 -41.11
#